data_c4427c0b9b497c752328edf1a6b93efc
#
_entry.id   c4427c0b9b497c752328edf1a6b93efc
#
_cell.length_a   1.000
_cell.length_b   1.000
_cell.length_c   1.000
_cell.angle_alpha   90.00
_cell.angle_beta   90.00
_cell.angle_gamma   90.00
#
_symmetry.space_group_name_H-M   'P 1'
#
loop_
_entity.id
_entity.type
_entity.pdbx_description
1 polymer ?
#
loop_
_entity_poly.entity_id
_entity_poly.type
_entity_poly.pdbx_seq_one_letter_code
_entity_poly.pdbx_strand_id
1 'polypeptide(L)'
;EVDGKGISSYPHPWLMPDFWQFPTVSMGLGPIQAIYQARFLRYLEDRGLAKTAGRKVWAFMGDGEMDEPESMGAIGMAAREGLDNLVFVVNCNLQRLDGPVRGNGKIIQELETSFRGAGWNVLKVIWGSYWDPLLAKDKQRILRKRMEEAVDGEYQKFKSRDGAYVREHFFGKYPELKAMVASMSDEDIWRLNRGGHDPHKIYAAYHAAVNHRGQPTVVLAKTVKGYGMGAVGEGKNVAHQQKKMPIEVLRQFRDRFAIPIGDDRLAELPYFKPADNSPEMNYMRELRARLGGSIPQRRRRTMSLDAPKLESFKPLLEATAEGRENSTTMAFVRMLTTLVRDKNIGRNIVPIVPDESRTFGMEGLFRQLGIYSSVGQLYEPEDSDQLMFYKEDKNGQILQEGINEAGAMCSWISASTSYSTNNVPMIPFFIFYSMFGMQRVGDLAWAAGDMRARGFLMGGTAGRTTLNGEGLQHEDGHSHILSSMIPNCRSWDPTFAYEVAVIIQDGLRRMVEDQEDVFYYITVMNENYAQPALPEGAREGILKGMYKLPGGGAGKGPRVQLLGSGTILREVIAAADLLASDWGVASDLWSCPSFTELRRDGLAAARWNLLHPTEKPRASHVEQCLAGTKGPVVASTDYVRAFADQIREFVPRRYKALGTDGFGRSDSRENLRRFFEVDRHYVAVAALKALAEDGEIPAAKVAEAIRKYGIDAEKPAPWTV
;
A
#
# COMPACT_ATOMS: atom_id res chain seq x y z
N GLU A 1 -12.85 8.89 -20.93
CA GLU A 1 -11.65 9.34 -20.23
C GLU A 1 -10.68 10.04 -21.16
N VAL A 2 -10.48 9.50 -22.37
CA VAL A 2 -9.59 10.08 -23.37
C VAL A 2 -10.14 11.43 -23.80
N ASP A 3 -9.25 12.44 -23.89
CA ASP A 3 -9.61 13.82 -24.21
C ASP A 3 -10.57 14.51 -23.22
N GLY A 4 -10.71 13.98 -22.01
CA GLY A 4 -11.59 14.55 -20.98
C GLY A 4 -13.09 14.46 -21.31
N LYS A 5 -13.49 13.60 -22.25
CA LYS A 5 -14.87 13.36 -22.65
C LYS A 5 -15.44 12.13 -21.95
N GLY A 6 -16.65 12.24 -21.44
CA GLY A 6 -17.35 11.16 -20.75
C GLY A 6 -16.98 11.01 -19.28
N ILE A 7 -17.52 9.98 -18.66
CA ILE A 7 -17.30 9.63 -17.25
C ILE A 7 -16.37 8.43 -17.19
N SER A 8 -15.36 8.47 -16.28
CA SER A 8 -14.53 7.29 -16.05
C SER A 8 -15.38 6.13 -15.57
N SER A 9 -15.14 4.94 -16.11
CA SER A 9 -15.75 3.72 -15.61
C SER A 9 -15.28 3.33 -14.21
N TYR A 10 -14.16 3.94 -13.77
CA TYR A 10 -13.56 3.71 -12.49
C TYR A 10 -13.06 5.02 -11.86
N PRO A 11 -13.67 5.52 -10.75
CA PRO A 11 -13.22 6.74 -10.09
C PRO A 11 -11.79 6.60 -9.57
N HIS A 12 -10.93 7.56 -9.91
CA HIS A 12 -9.51 7.48 -9.63
C HIS A 12 -8.90 8.88 -9.40
N PRO A 13 -8.06 9.10 -8.37
CA PRO A 13 -7.48 10.41 -8.05
C PRO A 13 -6.61 11.02 -9.17
N TRP A 14 -5.99 10.19 -10.01
CA TRP A 14 -5.19 10.66 -11.14
C TRP A 14 -6.05 11.16 -12.30
N LEU A 15 -7.24 10.59 -12.48
CA LEU A 15 -8.19 10.98 -13.54
C LEU A 15 -9.22 11.99 -13.03
N MET A 16 -9.62 11.88 -11.77
CA MET A 16 -10.65 12.70 -11.13
C MET A 16 -10.12 13.31 -9.82
N PRO A 17 -9.12 14.22 -9.91
CA PRO A 17 -8.32 14.65 -8.76
C PRO A 17 -9.07 15.45 -7.70
N ASP A 18 -10.25 16.00 -8.02
CA ASP A 18 -11.10 16.75 -7.09
C ASP A 18 -12.29 15.94 -6.59
N PHE A 19 -12.46 14.71 -7.09
CA PHE A 19 -13.66 13.92 -6.86
C PHE A 19 -13.42 12.71 -5.96
N TRP A 20 -12.45 11.82 -6.28
CA TRP A 20 -12.31 10.54 -5.61
C TRP A 20 -10.96 10.39 -4.89
N GLN A 21 -10.98 9.86 -3.65
CA GLN A 21 -9.75 9.66 -2.87
C GLN A 21 -9.31 8.20 -2.78
N PHE A 22 -10.26 7.26 -2.66
CA PHE A 22 -9.96 5.86 -2.37
C PHE A 22 -10.39 4.95 -3.52
N PRO A 23 -9.54 4.71 -4.53
CA PRO A 23 -9.81 3.73 -5.58
C PRO A 23 -9.61 2.32 -5.02
N THR A 24 -10.61 1.79 -4.35
CA THR A 24 -10.63 0.42 -3.84
C THR A 24 -11.48 -0.46 -4.73
N VAL A 25 -11.03 -1.66 -4.97
CA VAL A 25 -11.79 -2.71 -5.67
C VAL A 25 -12.33 -3.73 -4.67
N SER A 26 -13.12 -4.71 -5.13
CA SER A 26 -13.73 -5.74 -4.29
C SER A 26 -12.72 -6.83 -3.87
N MET A 27 -11.51 -6.44 -3.44
CA MET A 27 -10.39 -7.31 -3.09
C MET A 27 -9.94 -7.16 -1.62
N GLY A 28 -10.85 -6.75 -0.74
CA GLY A 28 -10.59 -6.62 0.69
C GLY A 28 -9.87 -5.35 1.13
N LEU A 29 -9.33 -4.55 0.21
CA LEU A 29 -8.58 -3.33 0.56
C LEU A 29 -9.49 -2.23 1.14
N GLY A 30 -10.72 -2.13 0.66
CA GLY A 30 -11.70 -1.18 1.19
C GLY A 30 -12.03 -1.41 2.66
N PRO A 31 -12.45 -2.62 3.06
CA PRO A 31 -12.76 -2.96 4.44
C PRO A 31 -11.60 -2.70 5.42
N ILE A 32 -10.40 -3.21 5.14
CA ILE A 32 -9.27 -3.02 6.04
C ILE A 32 -8.88 -1.54 6.16
N GLN A 33 -8.81 -0.81 5.04
CA GLN A 33 -8.50 0.63 5.07
C GLN A 33 -9.55 1.44 5.83
N ALA A 34 -10.84 1.09 5.71
CA ALA A 34 -11.92 1.77 6.43
C ALA A 34 -11.77 1.66 7.96
N ILE A 35 -11.32 0.50 8.45
CA ILE A 35 -11.04 0.29 9.88
C ILE A 35 -9.95 1.27 10.34
N TYR A 36 -8.83 1.33 9.62
CA TYR A 36 -7.71 2.19 10.00
C TYR A 36 -7.99 3.69 9.76
N GLN A 37 -8.82 4.04 8.79
CA GLN A 37 -9.33 5.41 8.64
C GLN A 37 -10.19 5.81 9.85
N ALA A 38 -11.07 4.94 10.32
CA ALA A 38 -11.90 5.21 11.50
C ALA A 38 -11.03 5.39 12.77
N ARG A 39 -10.01 4.53 12.94
CA ARG A 39 -9.03 4.65 14.03
C ARG A 39 -8.23 5.94 13.93
N PHE A 40 -7.78 6.30 12.72
CA PHE A 40 -6.99 7.51 12.50
C PHE A 40 -7.77 8.80 12.77
N LEU A 41 -9.07 8.82 12.52
CA LEU A 41 -9.92 9.95 12.92
C LEU A 41 -9.88 10.17 14.45
N ARG A 42 -9.92 9.09 15.26
CA ARG A 42 -9.77 9.20 16.71
C ARG A 42 -8.38 9.65 17.12
N TYR A 43 -7.33 9.10 16.49
CA TYR A 43 -5.96 9.55 16.70
C TYR A 43 -5.80 11.06 16.49
N LEU A 44 -6.39 11.62 15.42
CA LEU A 44 -6.35 13.06 15.17
C LEU A 44 -7.11 13.87 16.24
N GLU A 45 -8.27 13.39 16.68
CA GLU A 45 -9.08 14.01 17.73
C GLU A 45 -8.34 13.99 19.08
N ASP A 46 -7.89 12.81 19.52
CA ASP A 46 -7.23 12.63 20.82
C ASP A 46 -5.94 13.44 20.92
N ARG A 47 -5.23 13.63 19.80
CA ARG A 47 -4.04 14.47 19.71
C ARG A 47 -4.34 15.96 19.50
N GLY A 48 -5.61 16.35 19.40
CA GLY A 48 -6.01 17.73 19.15
C GLY A 48 -5.50 18.28 17.81
N LEU A 49 -5.34 17.44 16.79
CA LEU A 49 -4.86 17.83 15.46
C LEU A 49 -6.02 18.19 14.51
N ALA A 50 -7.17 17.56 14.70
CA ALA A 50 -8.39 17.88 13.96
C ALA A 50 -9.63 17.58 14.80
N LYS A 51 -10.71 18.29 14.52
CA LYS A 51 -12.05 18.00 15.08
C LYS A 51 -12.72 16.94 14.19
N THR A 52 -12.72 15.70 14.64
CA THR A 52 -13.27 14.55 13.90
C THR A 52 -14.43 13.88 14.62
N ALA A 53 -14.76 14.31 15.82
CA ALA A 53 -15.91 13.83 16.58
C ALA A 53 -17.21 13.91 15.75
N GLY A 54 -17.98 12.82 15.74
CA GLY A 54 -19.21 12.70 14.96
C GLY A 54 -19.04 12.31 13.50
N ARG A 55 -17.83 12.34 12.94
CA ARG A 55 -17.57 11.79 11.59
C ARG A 55 -17.69 10.28 11.60
N LYS A 56 -18.24 9.74 10.53
CA LYS A 56 -18.38 8.29 10.34
C LYS A 56 -17.60 7.84 9.11
N VAL A 57 -17.01 6.66 9.19
CA VAL A 57 -16.45 5.93 8.05
C VAL A 57 -17.43 4.84 7.67
N TRP A 58 -17.83 4.84 6.40
CA TRP A 58 -18.72 3.84 5.83
C TRP A 58 -17.95 3.03 4.78
N ALA A 59 -18.05 1.70 4.86
CA ALA A 59 -17.54 0.81 3.83
C ALA A 59 -18.69 -0.04 3.29
N PHE A 60 -18.87 0.00 1.97
CA PHE A 60 -19.84 -0.81 1.24
C PHE A 60 -19.08 -1.89 0.51
N MET A 61 -19.41 -3.15 0.76
CA MET A 61 -18.69 -4.31 0.25
C MET A 61 -19.62 -5.44 -0.15
N GLY A 62 -19.14 -6.33 -1.01
CA GLY A 62 -19.86 -7.54 -1.40
C GLY A 62 -19.66 -8.69 -0.40
N ASP A 63 -20.64 -9.59 -0.33
CA ASP A 63 -20.52 -10.81 0.48
C ASP A 63 -19.45 -11.79 -0.05
N GLY A 64 -19.20 -11.80 -1.36
CA GLY A 64 -18.11 -12.53 -1.97
C GLY A 64 -16.72 -11.93 -1.66
N GLU A 65 -16.63 -10.61 -1.46
CA GLU A 65 -15.41 -9.93 -1.04
C GLU A 65 -14.97 -10.33 0.38
N MET A 66 -15.89 -10.86 1.19
CA MET A 66 -15.56 -11.34 2.53
C MET A 66 -14.74 -12.64 2.54
N ASP A 67 -14.51 -13.25 1.38
CA ASP A 67 -13.55 -14.33 1.21
C ASP A 67 -12.08 -13.85 1.25
N GLU A 68 -11.84 -12.56 0.99
CA GLU A 68 -10.50 -11.97 1.06
C GLU A 68 -10.03 -11.85 2.53
N PRO A 69 -8.82 -12.32 2.86
CA PRO A 69 -8.29 -12.23 4.22
C PRO A 69 -8.25 -10.80 4.76
N GLU A 70 -7.99 -9.81 3.90
CA GLU A 70 -7.94 -8.39 4.24
C GLU A 70 -9.29 -7.87 4.72
N SER A 71 -10.40 -8.39 4.19
CA SER A 71 -11.76 -8.01 4.62
C SER A 71 -12.03 -8.35 6.08
N MET A 72 -11.44 -9.42 6.59
CA MET A 72 -11.65 -9.95 7.93
C MET A 72 -10.48 -9.70 8.87
N GLY A 73 -9.33 -9.27 8.34
CA GLY A 73 -8.06 -9.27 9.05
C GLY A 73 -7.98 -8.35 10.27
N ALA A 74 -8.74 -7.28 10.33
CA ALA A 74 -8.66 -6.28 11.40
C ALA A 74 -9.98 -6.07 12.18
N ILE A 75 -11.00 -6.91 11.97
CA ILE A 75 -12.31 -6.74 12.63
C ILE A 75 -12.21 -6.88 14.17
N GLY A 76 -11.32 -7.73 14.68
CA GLY A 76 -11.05 -7.85 16.10
C GLY A 76 -10.46 -6.57 16.71
N MET A 77 -9.53 -5.91 16.02
CA MET A 77 -8.95 -4.64 16.45
C MET A 77 -10.01 -3.52 16.47
N ALA A 78 -10.86 -3.44 15.44
CA ALA A 78 -11.92 -2.45 15.39
C ALA A 78 -12.87 -2.52 16.60
N ALA A 79 -13.22 -3.75 17.03
CA ALA A 79 -14.04 -3.97 18.20
C ALA A 79 -13.29 -3.67 19.51
N ARG A 80 -12.04 -4.12 19.64
CA ARG A 80 -11.20 -3.87 20.82
C ARG A 80 -11.02 -2.37 21.09
N GLU A 81 -10.85 -1.56 20.05
CA GLU A 81 -10.77 -0.11 20.16
C GLU A 81 -12.14 0.58 20.20
N GLY A 82 -13.24 -0.19 20.16
CA GLY A 82 -14.60 0.33 20.25
C GLY A 82 -14.94 1.35 19.16
N LEU A 83 -14.54 1.14 17.91
CA LEU A 83 -14.67 2.09 16.80
C LEU A 83 -16.13 2.32 16.38
N ASP A 84 -16.92 3.00 17.22
CA ASP A 84 -18.32 3.32 16.95
C ASP A 84 -18.54 4.35 15.83
N ASN A 85 -17.46 4.90 15.30
CA ASN A 85 -17.44 5.73 14.11
C ASN A 85 -17.29 4.94 12.81
N LEU A 86 -17.29 3.59 12.86
CA LEU A 86 -17.15 2.70 11.71
C LEU A 86 -18.48 1.95 11.45
N VAL A 87 -18.93 1.98 10.20
CA VAL A 87 -20.09 1.22 9.74
C VAL A 87 -19.74 0.44 8.48
N PHE A 88 -19.87 -0.87 8.54
CA PHE A 88 -19.80 -1.76 7.39
C PHE A 88 -21.19 -2.07 6.86
N VAL A 89 -21.35 -2.06 5.55
CA VAL A 89 -22.58 -2.50 4.86
C VAL A 89 -22.19 -3.61 3.89
N VAL A 90 -22.52 -4.85 4.24
CA VAL A 90 -22.26 -6.00 3.38
C VAL A 90 -23.49 -6.24 2.50
N ASN A 91 -23.30 -6.06 1.19
CA ASN A 91 -24.29 -6.34 0.18
C ASN A 91 -24.40 -7.85 -0.07
N CYS A 92 -25.26 -8.52 0.69
CA CYS A 92 -25.42 -9.97 0.66
C CYS A 92 -26.36 -10.38 -0.47
N ASN A 93 -25.89 -10.35 -1.69
CA ASN A 93 -26.66 -10.86 -2.84
C ASN A 93 -26.57 -12.37 -2.97
N LEU A 94 -25.74 -13.04 -2.16
CA LEU A 94 -25.50 -14.48 -2.07
C LEU A 94 -24.75 -15.08 -3.26
N GLN A 95 -24.20 -14.24 -4.16
CA GLN A 95 -23.59 -14.69 -5.40
C GLN A 95 -22.20 -14.09 -5.62
N ARG A 96 -21.27 -14.95 -6.06
CA ARG A 96 -20.01 -14.57 -6.70
C ARG A 96 -20.22 -14.40 -8.21
N LEU A 97 -19.15 -14.49 -9.00
CA LEU A 97 -19.22 -14.38 -10.45
C LEU A 97 -19.83 -15.64 -11.08
N ASP A 98 -19.39 -16.82 -10.65
CA ASP A 98 -19.75 -18.11 -11.24
C ASP A 98 -20.97 -18.78 -10.59
N GLY A 99 -21.33 -18.38 -9.37
CA GLY A 99 -22.40 -19.04 -8.64
C GLY A 99 -22.64 -18.43 -7.23
N PRO A 100 -23.28 -19.17 -6.33
CA PRO A 100 -23.51 -18.70 -4.97
C PRO A 100 -22.20 -18.60 -4.16
N VAL A 101 -22.15 -17.69 -3.19
CA VAL A 101 -20.99 -17.53 -2.29
C VAL A 101 -20.79 -18.80 -1.47
N ARG A 102 -21.87 -19.34 -0.89
CA ARG A 102 -21.85 -20.55 -0.03
C ARG A 102 -22.89 -21.55 -0.47
N GLY A 103 -22.95 -21.97 -1.70
CA GLY A 103 -23.94 -22.87 -2.29
C GLY A 103 -24.83 -23.70 -1.34
N ASN A 104 -24.21 -24.63 -0.61
CA ASN A 104 -24.83 -25.46 0.42
C ASN A 104 -24.82 -24.85 1.83
N GLY A 105 -24.28 -23.64 1.98
CA GLY A 105 -24.15 -22.93 3.25
C GLY A 105 -25.04 -21.67 3.29
N LYS A 106 -24.69 -20.78 4.21
CA LYS A 106 -25.42 -19.53 4.49
C LYS A 106 -24.46 -18.42 4.88
N ILE A 107 -24.02 -17.66 3.91
CA ILE A 107 -23.00 -16.61 4.13
C ILE A 107 -23.42 -15.57 5.18
N ILE A 108 -24.70 -15.18 5.22
CA ILE A 108 -25.17 -14.18 6.20
C ILE A 108 -25.01 -14.66 7.63
N GLN A 109 -25.31 -15.93 7.92
CA GLN A 109 -25.16 -16.52 9.25
C GLN A 109 -23.68 -16.70 9.63
N GLU A 110 -22.85 -17.06 8.66
CA GLU A 110 -21.40 -17.16 8.83
C GLU A 110 -20.81 -15.80 9.21
N LEU A 111 -21.13 -14.75 8.44
CA LEU A 111 -20.70 -13.40 8.72
C LEU A 111 -21.25 -12.86 10.05
N GLU A 112 -22.52 -13.11 10.36
CA GLU A 112 -23.10 -12.76 11.67
C GLU A 112 -22.30 -13.33 12.82
N THR A 113 -21.95 -14.62 12.73
CA THR A 113 -21.18 -15.31 13.77
C THR A 113 -19.78 -14.71 13.90
N SER A 114 -19.10 -14.47 12.79
CA SER A 114 -17.75 -13.90 12.77
C SER A 114 -17.72 -12.49 13.37
N PHE A 115 -18.61 -11.59 12.94
CA PHE A 115 -18.66 -10.23 13.46
C PHE A 115 -19.11 -10.17 14.92
N ARG A 116 -20.11 -10.96 15.33
CA ARG A 116 -20.50 -11.02 16.74
C ARG A 116 -19.38 -11.58 17.61
N GLY A 117 -18.70 -12.65 17.15
CA GLY A 117 -17.53 -13.21 17.84
C GLY A 117 -16.39 -12.21 17.99
N ALA A 118 -16.21 -11.31 17.02
CA ALA A 118 -15.25 -10.23 17.09
C ALA A 118 -15.70 -9.04 17.96
N GLY A 119 -16.94 -9.00 18.45
CA GLY A 119 -17.44 -7.92 19.31
C GLY A 119 -18.14 -6.78 18.58
N TRP A 120 -18.62 -6.98 17.35
CA TRP A 120 -19.37 -5.98 16.59
C TRP A 120 -20.87 -5.98 16.91
N ASN A 121 -21.49 -4.82 16.80
CA ASN A 121 -22.94 -4.70 16.68
C ASN A 121 -23.36 -5.15 15.27
N VAL A 122 -24.23 -6.17 15.17
CA VAL A 122 -24.67 -6.78 13.91
C VAL A 122 -26.14 -6.50 13.67
N LEU A 123 -26.46 -5.82 12.60
CA LEU A 123 -27.81 -5.55 12.12
C LEU A 123 -28.06 -6.38 10.85
N LYS A 124 -29.15 -7.16 10.83
CA LYS A 124 -29.55 -7.98 9.67
C LYS A 124 -30.76 -7.40 8.99
N VAL A 125 -30.66 -7.08 7.69
CA VAL A 125 -31.75 -6.57 6.87
C VAL A 125 -32.06 -7.61 5.80
N ILE A 126 -32.86 -8.62 6.18
CA ILE A 126 -33.06 -9.84 5.40
C ILE A 126 -34.29 -9.77 4.52
N TRP A 127 -35.44 -9.46 5.12
CA TRP A 127 -36.74 -9.44 4.47
C TRP A 127 -37.35 -8.05 4.39
N GLY A 128 -37.88 -7.72 3.25
CA GLY A 128 -38.57 -6.44 3.05
C GLY A 128 -39.98 -6.42 3.66
N SER A 129 -40.61 -5.26 3.67
CA SER A 129 -41.89 -5.01 4.35
C SER A 129 -43.03 -5.89 3.84
N TYR A 130 -42.98 -6.38 2.60
CA TYR A 130 -44.01 -7.28 2.05
C TYR A 130 -44.04 -8.67 2.74
N TRP A 131 -42.96 -9.06 3.45
CA TRP A 131 -42.91 -10.26 4.27
C TRP A 131 -43.53 -10.07 5.65
N ASP A 132 -43.66 -8.84 6.16
CA ASP A 132 -44.11 -8.58 7.53
C ASP A 132 -45.50 -9.15 7.84
N PRO A 133 -46.52 -9.08 6.95
CA PRO A 133 -47.81 -9.69 7.19
C PRO A 133 -47.75 -11.25 7.27
N LEU A 134 -46.88 -11.89 6.49
CA LEU A 134 -46.69 -13.34 6.53
C LEU A 134 -45.96 -13.76 7.83
N LEU A 135 -44.92 -13.02 8.20
CA LEU A 135 -44.20 -13.24 9.46
C LEU A 135 -45.10 -13.03 10.69
N ALA A 136 -46.00 -12.06 10.65
CA ALA A 136 -46.97 -11.82 11.72
C ALA A 136 -47.99 -12.97 11.86
N LYS A 137 -48.32 -13.68 10.78
CA LYS A 137 -49.20 -14.87 10.75
C LYS A 137 -48.49 -16.13 11.20
N ASP A 138 -47.17 -16.21 11.22
CA ASP A 138 -46.37 -17.40 11.49
C ASP A 138 -46.28 -17.74 12.98
N LYS A 139 -47.43 -18.00 13.62
CA LYS A 139 -47.51 -18.30 15.05
C LYS A 139 -46.77 -19.61 15.43
N GLN A 140 -46.73 -20.57 14.53
CA GLN A 140 -46.06 -21.85 14.73
C GLN A 140 -44.59 -21.86 14.31
N ARG A 141 -44.08 -20.73 13.79
CA ARG A 141 -42.71 -20.54 13.30
C ARG A 141 -42.31 -21.49 12.16
N ILE A 142 -43.26 -21.99 11.37
CA ILE A 142 -43.01 -22.87 10.22
C ILE A 142 -42.38 -22.08 9.07
N LEU A 143 -42.84 -20.86 8.83
CA LEU A 143 -42.22 -19.97 7.85
C LEU A 143 -40.78 -19.65 8.22
N ARG A 144 -40.55 -19.30 9.47
CA ARG A 144 -39.19 -19.07 10.00
C ARG A 144 -38.33 -20.32 9.82
N LYS A 145 -38.83 -21.52 10.20
CA LYS A 145 -38.13 -22.79 10.00
C LYS A 145 -37.73 -22.98 8.53
N ARG A 146 -38.67 -22.76 7.58
CA ARG A 146 -38.41 -22.88 6.16
C ARG A 146 -37.31 -21.87 5.66
N MET A 147 -37.34 -20.64 6.17
CA MET A 147 -36.34 -19.64 5.89
C MET A 147 -34.95 -20.04 6.44
N GLU A 148 -34.92 -20.69 7.62
CA GLU A 148 -33.68 -21.17 8.25
C GLU A 148 -33.13 -22.45 7.58
N GLU A 149 -33.97 -23.29 6.99
CA GLU A 149 -33.54 -24.48 6.25
C GLU A 149 -32.95 -24.16 4.87
N ALA A 150 -33.49 -23.16 4.18
CA ALA A 150 -33.07 -22.84 2.83
C ALA A 150 -31.61 -22.37 2.78
N VAL A 151 -30.81 -22.98 1.92
CA VAL A 151 -29.41 -22.61 1.68
C VAL A 151 -29.29 -21.52 0.59
N ASP A 152 -28.11 -20.90 0.47
CA ASP A 152 -27.91 -19.78 -0.45
C ASP A 152 -28.19 -20.15 -1.92
N GLY A 153 -27.84 -21.36 -2.33
CA GLY A 153 -28.14 -21.86 -3.66
C GLY A 153 -29.66 -21.99 -3.96
N GLU A 154 -30.47 -22.39 -2.96
CA GLU A 154 -31.93 -22.39 -3.08
C GLU A 154 -32.48 -20.95 -3.19
N TYR A 155 -31.97 -20.02 -2.35
CA TYR A 155 -32.40 -18.62 -2.41
C TYR A 155 -32.06 -17.94 -3.74
N GLN A 156 -30.92 -18.27 -4.35
CA GLN A 156 -30.61 -17.83 -5.70
C GLN A 156 -31.63 -18.37 -6.71
N LYS A 157 -31.91 -19.68 -6.63
CA LYS A 157 -32.87 -20.36 -7.52
C LYS A 157 -34.25 -19.76 -7.41
N PHE A 158 -34.77 -19.52 -6.19
CA PHE A 158 -36.09 -18.90 -5.98
C PHE A 158 -36.17 -17.51 -6.62
N LYS A 159 -35.11 -16.72 -6.58
CA LYS A 159 -35.15 -15.38 -7.16
C LYS A 159 -34.94 -15.35 -8.69
N SER A 160 -34.25 -16.36 -9.22
CA SER A 160 -34.07 -16.51 -10.69
C SER A 160 -35.28 -17.11 -11.42
N ARG A 161 -36.34 -17.50 -10.69
CA ARG A 161 -37.59 -18.11 -11.18
C ARG A 161 -38.78 -17.20 -10.86
N ASP A 162 -39.94 -17.59 -11.33
CA ASP A 162 -41.25 -16.92 -11.15
C ASP A 162 -41.89 -17.24 -9.78
N GLY A 163 -43.01 -16.59 -9.51
CA GLY A 163 -43.77 -16.80 -8.28
C GLY A 163 -44.41 -18.16 -8.18
N ALA A 164 -44.78 -18.79 -9.29
CA ALA A 164 -45.30 -20.16 -9.32
C ALA A 164 -44.26 -21.16 -8.80
N TYR A 165 -43.02 -21.03 -9.26
CA TYR A 165 -41.91 -21.83 -8.77
C TYR A 165 -41.68 -21.65 -7.24
N VAL A 166 -41.70 -20.38 -6.75
CA VAL A 166 -41.56 -20.08 -5.33
C VAL A 166 -42.71 -20.64 -4.51
N ARG A 167 -43.95 -20.53 -5.02
CA ARG A 167 -45.12 -21.15 -4.37
C ARG A 167 -44.95 -22.64 -4.19
N GLU A 168 -44.50 -23.34 -5.21
CA GLU A 168 -44.37 -24.80 -5.19
C GLU A 168 -43.19 -25.23 -4.35
N HIS A 169 -42.00 -24.68 -4.54
CA HIS A 169 -40.75 -25.20 -3.98
C HIS A 169 -40.33 -24.53 -2.66
N PHE A 170 -40.76 -23.31 -2.35
CA PHE A 170 -40.52 -22.68 -1.07
C PHE A 170 -41.70 -22.90 -0.12
N PHE A 171 -42.88 -22.38 -0.46
CA PHE A 171 -44.04 -22.50 0.40
C PHE A 171 -44.66 -23.90 0.37
N GLY A 172 -44.60 -24.60 -0.73
CA GLY A 172 -45.17 -25.93 -0.91
C GLY A 172 -44.47 -27.04 -0.12
N LYS A 173 -43.30 -26.75 0.47
CA LYS A 173 -42.57 -27.71 1.32
C LYS A 173 -43.38 -28.08 2.60
N TYR A 174 -44.22 -27.17 3.08
CA TYR A 174 -45.08 -27.36 4.23
C TYR A 174 -46.53 -27.00 3.91
N PRO A 175 -47.52 -27.87 4.21
CA PRO A 175 -48.94 -27.61 3.95
C PRO A 175 -49.42 -26.28 4.52
N GLU A 176 -48.96 -25.92 5.72
CA GLU A 176 -49.31 -24.70 6.44
C GLU A 176 -48.86 -23.46 5.68
N LEU A 177 -47.66 -23.51 5.07
CA LEU A 177 -47.12 -22.39 4.28
C LEU A 177 -47.87 -22.29 2.95
N LYS A 178 -48.23 -23.42 2.32
CA LYS A 178 -49.04 -23.41 1.12
C LYS A 178 -50.41 -22.78 1.40
N ALA A 179 -51.03 -23.11 2.53
CA ALA A 179 -52.29 -22.48 2.97
C ALA A 179 -52.11 -20.97 3.26
N MET A 180 -51.01 -20.58 3.88
CA MET A 180 -50.69 -19.17 4.22
C MET A 180 -50.71 -18.25 3.00
N VAL A 181 -50.28 -18.72 1.82
CA VAL A 181 -50.18 -17.95 0.59
C VAL A 181 -51.25 -18.29 -0.44
N ALA A 182 -52.32 -19.07 -0.05
CA ALA A 182 -53.32 -19.54 -0.97
C ALA A 182 -54.10 -18.42 -1.69
N SER A 183 -54.28 -17.27 -1.04
CA SER A 183 -54.96 -16.09 -1.59
C SER A 183 -54.05 -15.13 -2.36
N MET A 184 -52.75 -15.35 -2.37
CA MET A 184 -51.80 -14.50 -3.10
C MET A 184 -51.66 -14.97 -4.55
N SER A 185 -51.55 -14.05 -5.47
CA SER A 185 -51.16 -14.36 -6.86
C SER A 185 -49.67 -14.78 -6.92
N ASP A 186 -49.26 -15.39 -8.03
CA ASP A 186 -47.84 -15.70 -8.24
C ASP A 186 -47.03 -14.42 -8.38
N GLU A 187 -47.62 -13.36 -8.93
CA GLU A 187 -46.97 -12.05 -8.97
C GLU A 187 -46.76 -11.46 -7.57
N ASP A 188 -47.73 -11.58 -6.65
CA ASP A 188 -47.58 -11.13 -5.26
C ASP A 188 -46.44 -11.90 -4.55
N ILE A 189 -46.33 -13.21 -4.78
CA ILE A 189 -45.26 -14.04 -4.24
C ILE A 189 -43.90 -13.61 -4.79
N TRP A 190 -43.84 -13.31 -6.11
CA TRP A 190 -42.60 -12.83 -6.75
C TRP A 190 -42.15 -11.46 -6.21
N ARG A 191 -43.10 -10.59 -5.88
CA ARG A 191 -42.89 -9.27 -5.30
C ARG A 191 -42.38 -9.28 -3.85
N LEU A 192 -42.44 -10.42 -3.15
CA LEU A 192 -41.86 -10.55 -1.83
C LEU A 192 -40.36 -10.23 -1.89
N ASN A 193 -40.01 -9.00 -1.46
CA ASN A 193 -38.69 -8.44 -1.67
C ASN A 193 -37.70 -8.79 -0.55
N ARG A 194 -36.41 -8.70 -0.86
CA ARG A 194 -35.33 -8.77 0.11
C ARG A 194 -35.16 -7.42 0.80
N GLY A 195 -34.77 -7.45 2.09
CA GLY A 195 -34.71 -6.27 2.94
C GLY A 195 -33.73 -5.19 2.44
N GLY A 196 -32.63 -5.60 1.79
CA GLY A 196 -31.65 -4.68 1.23
C GLY A 196 -32.20 -3.81 0.06
N HIS A 197 -33.36 -4.16 -0.49
CA HIS A 197 -34.09 -3.37 -1.50
C HIS A 197 -35.32 -2.67 -0.93
N ASP A 198 -35.46 -2.64 0.39
CA ASP A 198 -36.55 -1.94 1.08
C ASP A 198 -36.02 -0.65 1.70
N PRO A 199 -36.38 0.54 1.17
CA PRO A 199 -35.86 1.82 1.64
C PRO A 199 -36.14 2.08 3.12
N HIS A 200 -37.30 1.66 3.64
CA HIS A 200 -37.66 1.85 5.07
C HIS A 200 -36.81 0.97 5.99
N LYS A 201 -36.58 -0.28 5.61
CA LYS A 201 -35.74 -1.22 6.38
C LYS A 201 -34.26 -0.78 6.38
N ILE A 202 -33.75 -0.33 5.22
CA ILE A 202 -32.38 0.20 5.09
C ILE A 202 -32.23 1.48 5.89
N TYR A 203 -33.17 2.43 5.80
CA TYR A 203 -33.12 3.65 6.60
C TYR A 203 -33.10 3.35 8.09
N ALA A 204 -33.96 2.46 8.58
CA ALA A 204 -34.00 2.06 9.99
C ALA A 204 -32.67 1.44 10.45
N ALA A 205 -32.06 0.59 9.62
CA ALA A 205 -30.76 -0.02 9.92
C ALA A 205 -29.64 1.03 9.97
N TYR A 206 -29.61 1.94 9.01
CA TYR A 206 -28.59 3.01 8.98
C TYR A 206 -28.77 3.98 10.15
N HIS A 207 -30.01 4.34 10.49
CA HIS A 207 -30.29 5.15 11.66
C HIS A 207 -29.82 4.47 12.95
N ALA A 208 -30.08 3.19 13.11
CA ALA A 208 -29.59 2.41 14.27
C ALA A 208 -28.05 2.38 14.30
N ALA A 209 -27.40 2.15 13.14
CA ALA A 209 -25.95 2.08 13.02
C ALA A 209 -25.25 3.39 13.43
N VAL A 210 -25.74 4.56 12.94
CA VAL A 210 -25.09 5.84 13.27
C VAL A 210 -25.29 6.26 14.72
N ASN A 211 -26.34 5.77 15.38
CA ASN A 211 -26.64 6.07 16.78
C ASN A 211 -26.05 5.06 17.77
N HIS A 212 -25.56 3.91 17.30
CA HIS A 212 -24.91 2.93 18.16
C HIS A 212 -23.58 3.48 18.70
N ARG A 213 -23.25 3.14 19.95
CA ARG A 213 -22.06 3.62 20.65
C ARG A 213 -21.25 2.44 21.22
N GLY A 214 -19.93 2.66 21.31
CA GLY A 214 -19.00 1.75 21.95
C GLY A 214 -18.57 0.54 21.11
N GLN A 215 -19.18 0.31 19.95
CA GLN A 215 -18.83 -0.81 19.06
C GLN A 215 -18.94 -0.38 17.59
N PRO A 216 -18.11 -0.89 16.69
CA PRO A 216 -18.36 -0.80 15.25
C PRO A 216 -19.63 -1.57 14.89
N THR A 217 -20.31 -1.12 13.82
CA THR A 217 -21.56 -1.75 13.36
C THR A 217 -21.38 -2.34 11.97
N VAL A 218 -21.89 -3.58 11.77
CA VAL A 218 -22.07 -4.17 10.44
C VAL A 218 -23.55 -4.34 10.13
N VAL A 219 -23.94 -3.93 8.93
CA VAL A 219 -25.28 -4.13 8.35
C VAL A 219 -25.16 -5.23 7.30
N LEU A 220 -25.75 -6.40 7.56
CA LEU A 220 -25.85 -7.50 6.61
C LEU A 220 -27.15 -7.34 5.80
N ALA A 221 -27.04 -6.76 4.62
CA ALA A 221 -28.19 -6.39 3.79
C ALA A 221 -28.40 -7.43 2.69
N LYS A 222 -29.47 -8.24 2.80
CA LYS A 222 -29.80 -9.24 1.78
C LYS A 222 -30.39 -8.57 0.55
N THR A 223 -29.73 -8.75 -0.60
CA THR A 223 -30.06 -8.13 -1.88
C THR A 223 -30.18 -9.16 -2.99
N VAL A 224 -30.39 -8.71 -4.22
CA VAL A 224 -30.45 -9.53 -5.43
C VAL A 224 -29.43 -9.03 -6.44
N LYS A 225 -28.55 -9.91 -6.90
CA LYS A 225 -27.61 -9.57 -7.98
C LYS A 225 -28.40 -9.28 -9.27
N GLY A 226 -28.06 -8.20 -9.95
CA GLY A 226 -28.78 -7.75 -11.14
C GLY A 226 -30.19 -7.24 -10.85
N TYR A 227 -30.44 -6.69 -9.65
CA TYR A 227 -31.75 -6.12 -9.28
C TYR A 227 -32.25 -5.12 -10.31
N GLY A 228 -33.46 -5.31 -10.77
CA GLY A 228 -34.09 -4.51 -11.85
C GLY A 228 -33.89 -5.07 -13.25
N MET A 229 -32.93 -5.96 -13.49
CA MET A 229 -32.69 -6.55 -14.83
C MET A 229 -33.77 -7.56 -15.26
N GLY A 230 -34.72 -7.85 -14.39
CA GLY A 230 -35.83 -8.76 -14.70
C GLY A 230 -35.35 -10.14 -15.15
N ALA A 231 -36.11 -10.73 -16.13
CA ALA A 231 -35.86 -12.09 -16.59
C ALA A 231 -34.47 -12.32 -17.23
N VAL A 232 -33.75 -11.29 -17.67
CA VAL A 232 -32.46 -11.46 -18.35
C VAL A 232 -31.29 -11.58 -17.39
N GLY A 233 -31.39 -11.05 -16.14
CA GLY A 233 -30.23 -11.01 -15.24
C GLY A 233 -30.55 -11.17 -13.76
N GLU A 234 -31.76 -10.85 -13.30
CA GLU A 234 -32.08 -10.82 -11.86
C GLU A 234 -31.89 -12.19 -11.19
N GLY A 235 -30.95 -12.31 -10.28
CA GLY A 235 -30.60 -13.57 -9.61
C GLY A 235 -29.81 -14.58 -10.45
N LYS A 236 -29.48 -14.26 -11.70
CA LYS A 236 -28.79 -15.17 -12.62
C LYS A 236 -27.27 -15.01 -12.59
N ASN A 237 -26.53 -16.10 -12.86
CA ASN A 237 -25.07 -16.06 -12.94
C ASN A 237 -24.55 -15.15 -14.06
N VAL A 238 -25.29 -15.10 -15.20
CA VAL A 238 -24.94 -14.25 -16.34
C VAL A 238 -25.05 -12.74 -16.06
N ALA A 239 -25.64 -12.31 -14.95
CA ALA A 239 -25.83 -10.89 -14.61
C ALA A 239 -24.51 -10.08 -14.65
N HIS A 240 -23.40 -10.69 -14.25
CA HIS A 240 -22.10 -10.01 -14.26
C HIS A 240 -21.55 -9.74 -15.67
N GLN A 241 -21.89 -10.60 -16.65
CA GLN A 241 -21.40 -10.50 -18.02
C GLN A 241 -22.39 -9.79 -18.96
N GLN A 242 -23.55 -9.41 -18.46
CA GLN A 242 -24.60 -8.78 -19.26
C GLN A 242 -24.19 -7.36 -19.67
N LYS A 243 -23.76 -7.19 -20.92
CA LYS A 243 -23.29 -5.90 -21.45
C LYS A 243 -24.36 -5.08 -22.14
N LYS A 244 -25.40 -5.72 -22.67
CA LYS A 244 -26.50 -5.06 -23.41
C LYS A 244 -27.83 -5.63 -22.96
N MET A 245 -28.82 -4.78 -22.74
CA MET A 245 -30.18 -5.17 -22.45
C MET A 245 -31.07 -4.94 -23.70
N PRO A 246 -31.94 -5.89 -24.06
CA PRO A 246 -32.96 -5.67 -25.11
C PRO A 246 -33.85 -4.50 -24.74
N ILE A 247 -34.40 -3.83 -25.75
CA ILE A 247 -35.26 -2.64 -25.55
C ILE A 247 -36.47 -2.93 -24.67
N GLU A 248 -37.02 -4.12 -24.74
CA GLU A 248 -38.18 -4.55 -23.93
C GLU A 248 -37.78 -4.63 -22.42
N VAL A 249 -36.57 -5.05 -22.13
CA VAL A 249 -36.03 -5.10 -20.74
C VAL A 249 -35.78 -3.69 -20.23
N LEU A 250 -35.25 -2.80 -21.07
CA LEU A 250 -35.08 -1.39 -20.75
C LEU A 250 -36.42 -0.72 -20.45
N ARG A 251 -37.46 -1.04 -21.21
CA ARG A 251 -38.84 -0.56 -20.99
C ARG A 251 -39.35 -1.04 -19.62
N GLN A 252 -39.24 -2.35 -19.34
CA GLN A 252 -39.61 -2.91 -18.02
C GLN A 252 -38.85 -2.27 -16.86
N PHE A 253 -37.55 -2.02 -17.04
CA PHE A 253 -36.71 -1.33 -16.04
C PHE A 253 -37.23 0.10 -15.80
N ARG A 254 -37.39 0.87 -16.87
CA ARG A 254 -37.95 2.23 -16.82
C ARG A 254 -39.27 2.28 -16.08
N ASP A 255 -40.22 1.41 -16.46
CA ASP A 255 -41.56 1.38 -15.89
C ASP A 255 -41.55 0.96 -14.42
N ARG A 256 -40.74 -0.05 -14.07
CA ARG A 256 -40.56 -0.52 -12.69
C ARG A 256 -40.06 0.58 -11.76
N PHE A 257 -39.17 1.44 -12.23
CA PHE A 257 -38.56 2.52 -11.46
C PHE A 257 -39.19 3.90 -11.75
N ALA A 258 -40.27 3.94 -12.51
CA ALA A 258 -40.98 5.18 -12.88
C ALA A 258 -40.04 6.26 -13.46
N ILE A 259 -39.08 5.88 -14.30
CA ILE A 259 -38.13 6.81 -14.91
C ILE A 259 -38.85 7.56 -16.02
N PRO A 260 -38.93 8.89 -16.04
CA PRO A 260 -39.74 9.68 -16.97
C PRO A 260 -39.04 9.86 -18.34
N ILE A 261 -38.76 8.77 -19.03
CA ILE A 261 -38.19 8.75 -20.40
C ILE A 261 -39.17 8.13 -21.33
N GLY A 262 -39.52 8.81 -22.45
CA GLY A 262 -40.41 8.32 -23.48
C GLY A 262 -39.83 7.14 -24.24
N ASP A 263 -40.72 6.35 -24.87
CA ASP A 263 -40.33 5.19 -25.70
C ASP A 263 -39.44 5.61 -26.88
N ASP A 264 -39.68 6.80 -27.44
CA ASP A 264 -38.91 7.39 -28.55
C ASP A 264 -37.46 7.63 -28.22
N ARG A 265 -37.15 7.86 -26.96
CA ARG A 265 -35.77 8.16 -26.48
C ARG A 265 -35.13 7.00 -25.73
N LEU A 266 -35.85 5.94 -25.44
CA LEU A 266 -35.38 4.85 -24.57
C LEU A 266 -34.12 4.17 -25.12
N ALA A 267 -34.01 4.02 -26.43
CA ALA A 267 -32.87 3.39 -27.10
C ALA A 267 -31.60 4.24 -27.04
N GLU A 268 -31.70 5.55 -26.82
CA GLU A 268 -30.56 6.48 -26.66
C GLU A 268 -29.92 6.38 -25.31
N LEU A 269 -30.56 5.74 -24.30
CA LEU A 269 -30.13 5.67 -22.90
C LEU A 269 -29.76 7.05 -22.32
N PRO A 270 -30.63 8.07 -22.43
CA PRO A 270 -30.31 9.42 -22.00
C PRO A 270 -30.16 9.47 -20.48
N TYR A 271 -29.22 10.30 -20.00
CA TYR A 271 -29.11 10.57 -18.58
C TYR A 271 -30.36 11.32 -18.11
N PHE A 272 -30.96 10.81 -17.02
CA PHE A 272 -32.07 11.46 -16.35
C PHE A 272 -31.57 12.25 -15.13
N LYS A 273 -31.96 13.51 -15.06
CA LYS A 273 -31.81 14.38 -13.89
C LYS A 273 -33.14 15.04 -13.60
N PRO A 274 -33.64 15.00 -12.34
CA PRO A 274 -34.82 15.77 -11.96
C PRO A 274 -34.62 17.27 -12.22
N ALA A 275 -35.73 17.99 -12.44
CA ALA A 275 -35.67 19.45 -12.62
C ALA A 275 -35.00 20.11 -11.40
N ASP A 276 -34.17 21.11 -11.67
CA ASP A 276 -33.38 21.79 -10.62
C ASP A 276 -34.20 22.43 -9.49
N ASN A 277 -35.46 22.75 -9.76
CA ASN A 277 -36.41 23.29 -8.81
C ASN A 277 -37.39 22.24 -8.25
N SER A 278 -37.16 20.95 -8.53
CA SER A 278 -38.01 19.88 -7.98
C SER A 278 -37.85 19.77 -6.45
N PRO A 279 -38.89 19.28 -5.74
CA PRO A 279 -38.82 19.08 -4.29
C PRO A 279 -37.65 18.20 -3.87
N GLU A 280 -37.35 17.14 -4.63
CA GLU A 280 -36.27 16.19 -4.38
C GLU A 280 -34.90 16.88 -4.48
N MET A 281 -34.68 17.69 -5.52
CA MET A 281 -33.44 18.43 -5.71
C MET A 281 -33.23 19.51 -4.64
N ASN A 282 -34.29 20.22 -4.25
CA ASN A 282 -34.26 21.21 -3.17
C ASN A 282 -33.90 20.53 -1.86
N TYR A 283 -34.60 19.45 -1.49
CA TYR A 283 -34.30 18.67 -0.28
C TYR A 283 -32.86 18.19 -0.24
N MET A 284 -32.37 17.58 -1.31
CA MET A 284 -31.00 17.10 -1.42
C MET A 284 -29.98 18.25 -1.24
N ARG A 285 -30.18 19.38 -1.92
CA ARG A 285 -29.28 20.55 -1.85
C ARG A 285 -29.23 21.15 -0.45
N GLU A 286 -30.38 21.33 0.20
CA GLU A 286 -30.47 21.84 1.56
C GLU A 286 -29.75 20.92 2.54
N LEU A 287 -29.96 19.60 2.42
CA LEU A 287 -29.30 18.62 3.26
C LEU A 287 -27.78 18.61 3.04
N ARG A 288 -27.35 18.63 1.77
CA ARG A 288 -25.92 18.67 1.44
C ARG A 288 -25.25 19.96 1.90
N ALA A 289 -25.91 21.10 1.77
CA ALA A 289 -25.40 22.39 2.27
C ALA A 289 -25.16 22.36 3.79
N ARG A 290 -26.11 21.82 4.56
CA ARG A 290 -25.97 21.63 6.02
C ARG A 290 -24.81 20.70 6.39
N LEU A 291 -24.50 19.72 5.55
CA LEU A 291 -23.42 18.75 5.75
C LEU A 291 -22.06 19.20 5.14
N GLY A 292 -21.96 20.46 4.70
CA GLY A 292 -20.71 21.03 4.19
C GLY A 292 -20.47 20.83 2.69
N GLY A 293 -21.46 20.45 1.91
CA GLY A 293 -21.38 20.33 0.45
C GLY A 293 -21.53 18.91 -0.08
N SER A 294 -21.31 18.77 -1.36
CA SER A 294 -21.45 17.47 -2.05
C SER A 294 -20.30 16.53 -1.73
N ILE A 295 -20.57 15.23 -1.79
CA ILE A 295 -19.61 14.14 -1.75
C ILE A 295 -19.83 13.23 -2.98
N PRO A 296 -18.77 12.54 -3.48
CA PRO A 296 -17.38 12.60 -3.02
C PRO A 296 -16.73 13.96 -3.31
N GLN A 297 -15.72 14.30 -2.51
CA GLN A 297 -14.91 15.51 -2.67
C GLN A 297 -13.48 15.21 -2.22
N ARG A 298 -12.52 15.55 -3.05
CA ARG A 298 -11.09 15.38 -2.76
C ARG A 298 -10.37 16.73 -2.76
N ARG A 299 -9.48 16.93 -1.79
CA ARG A 299 -8.56 18.07 -1.76
C ARG A 299 -7.23 17.66 -2.39
N ARG A 300 -6.70 18.48 -3.29
CA ARG A 300 -5.37 18.28 -3.88
C ARG A 300 -4.27 18.81 -2.97
N ARG A 301 -4.57 19.83 -2.19
CA ARG A 301 -3.63 20.56 -1.34
C ARG A 301 -4.22 20.82 0.04
N THR A 302 -3.33 21.05 1.00
CA THR A 302 -3.62 21.50 2.36
C THR A 302 -2.70 22.66 2.71
N MET A 303 -2.64 23.08 3.98
CA MET A 303 -1.63 24.04 4.43
C MET A 303 -0.22 23.49 4.16
N SER A 304 0.65 24.32 3.65
CA SER A 304 2.08 23.98 3.51
C SER A 304 2.75 24.02 4.89
N LEU A 305 3.71 23.14 5.10
CA LEU A 305 4.56 23.16 6.28
C LEU A 305 6.00 23.43 5.84
N ASP A 306 6.74 24.22 6.63
CA ASP A 306 8.16 24.46 6.38
C ASP A 306 8.99 23.25 6.83
N ALA A 307 9.62 22.57 5.89
CA ALA A 307 10.51 21.44 6.18
C ALA A 307 11.82 21.96 6.83
N PRO A 308 12.40 21.21 7.80
CA PRO A 308 13.71 21.55 8.34
C PRO A 308 14.77 21.63 7.24
N LYS A 309 15.66 22.61 7.34
CA LYS A 309 16.80 22.72 6.44
C LYS A 309 17.80 21.59 6.68
N LEU A 310 18.62 21.29 5.68
CA LEU A 310 19.61 20.20 5.77
C LEU A 310 20.58 20.38 6.95
N GLU A 311 20.93 21.63 7.27
CA GLU A 311 21.82 22.00 8.39
C GLU A 311 21.26 21.58 9.76
N SER A 312 19.95 21.38 9.89
CA SER A 312 19.32 20.86 11.12
C SER A 312 19.80 19.43 11.45
N PHE A 313 20.35 18.75 10.46
CA PHE A 313 20.86 17.37 10.57
C PHE A 313 22.39 17.32 10.55
N LYS A 314 23.06 18.42 10.92
CA LYS A 314 24.52 18.56 10.90
C LYS A 314 25.30 17.33 11.43
N PRO A 315 24.91 16.67 12.55
CA PRO A 315 25.61 15.49 13.04
C PRO A 315 25.62 14.29 12.08
N LEU A 316 24.72 14.25 11.10
CA LEU A 316 24.68 13.23 10.05
C LEU A 316 25.47 13.62 8.80
N LEU A 317 25.82 14.90 8.67
CA LEU A 317 26.57 15.45 7.54
C LEU A 317 28.09 15.48 7.80
N GLU A 318 28.51 15.32 9.05
CA GLU A 318 29.90 15.32 9.49
C GLU A 318 30.43 13.87 9.62
N ALA A 319 31.72 13.71 9.49
CA ALA A 319 32.37 12.42 9.75
C ALA A 319 32.21 11.99 11.22
N THR A 320 32.04 10.69 11.44
CA THR A 320 32.11 10.13 12.80
C THR A 320 33.49 10.34 13.39
N ALA A 321 33.56 10.59 14.71
CA ALA A 321 34.84 10.68 15.39
C ALA A 321 35.62 9.35 15.27
N GLU A 322 36.95 9.43 15.39
CA GLU A 322 37.82 8.26 15.31
C GLU A 322 37.38 7.14 16.28
N GLY A 323 37.30 5.92 15.77
CA GLY A 323 36.84 4.74 16.52
C GLY A 323 35.35 4.69 16.78
N ARG A 324 34.54 5.62 16.26
CA ARG A 324 33.09 5.57 16.32
C ARG A 324 32.50 5.11 15.00
N GLU A 325 31.59 4.15 15.11
CA GLU A 325 30.85 3.59 13.99
C GLU A 325 29.34 3.81 14.17
N ASN A 326 28.63 3.85 13.08
CA ASN A 326 27.18 4.02 13.07
C ASN A 326 26.56 3.32 11.86
N SER A 327 25.34 2.83 12.00
CA SER A 327 24.57 2.25 10.91
C SER A 327 23.61 3.26 10.27
N THR A 328 23.13 2.98 9.06
CA THR A 328 22.10 3.81 8.42
C THR A 328 20.78 3.73 9.16
N THR A 329 20.45 2.60 9.83
CA THR A 329 19.30 2.51 10.74
C THR A 329 19.41 3.54 11.87
N MET A 330 20.57 3.63 12.53
CA MET A 330 20.77 4.60 13.61
C MET A 330 20.85 6.05 13.10
N ALA A 331 21.32 6.26 11.88
CA ALA A 331 21.25 7.56 11.21
C ALA A 331 19.78 8.00 11.03
N PHE A 332 18.93 7.11 10.55
CA PHE A 332 17.48 7.34 10.44
C PHE A 332 16.84 7.64 11.79
N VAL A 333 17.11 6.84 12.83
CA VAL A 333 16.55 7.04 14.18
C VAL A 333 16.95 8.41 14.76
N ARG A 334 18.20 8.82 14.58
CA ARG A 334 18.67 10.17 14.98
C ARG A 334 17.96 11.27 14.22
N MET A 335 17.77 11.08 12.92
CA MET A 335 17.03 12.03 12.12
C MET A 335 15.56 12.12 12.56
N LEU A 336 14.89 10.99 12.76
CA LEU A 336 13.52 10.95 13.26
C LEU A 336 13.40 11.64 14.63
N THR A 337 14.36 11.41 15.53
CA THR A 337 14.44 12.07 16.85
C THR A 337 14.56 13.59 16.72
N THR A 338 15.25 14.09 15.71
CA THR A 338 15.35 15.53 15.40
C THR A 338 14.03 16.05 14.84
N LEU A 339 13.43 15.32 13.91
CA LEU A 339 12.16 15.70 13.25
C LEU A 339 11.00 15.81 14.25
N VAL A 340 10.85 14.87 15.18
CA VAL A 340 9.75 14.90 16.17
C VAL A 340 9.88 16.05 17.19
N ARG A 341 11.06 16.67 17.28
CA ARG A 341 11.31 17.86 18.11
C ARG A 341 11.21 19.16 17.35
N ASP A 342 11.05 19.11 16.04
CA ASP A 342 10.90 20.31 15.23
C ASP A 342 9.62 21.05 15.58
N LYS A 343 9.70 22.37 15.70
CA LYS A 343 8.56 23.21 16.15
C LYS A 343 7.48 23.34 15.09
N ASN A 344 7.81 23.22 13.81
CA ASN A 344 6.87 23.40 12.71
C ASN A 344 6.17 22.11 12.34
N ILE A 345 6.93 21.01 12.20
CA ILE A 345 6.41 19.74 11.69
C ILE A 345 6.36 18.60 12.71
N GLY A 346 7.00 18.75 13.87
CA GLY A 346 7.18 17.65 14.84
C GLY A 346 5.85 16.99 15.27
N ARG A 347 4.79 17.77 15.46
CA ARG A 347 3.45 17.25 15.81
C ARG A 347 2.80 16.45 14.66
N ASN A 348 3.22 16.68 13.43
CA ASN A 348 2.68 16.05 12.23
C ASN A 348 3.42 14.76 11.86
N ILE A 349 4.60 14.51 12.46
CA ILE A 349 5.35 13.26 12.27
C ILE A 349 4.58 12.10 12.91
N VAL A 350 4.43 11.00 12.18
CA VAL A 350 3.76 9.80 12.67
C VAL A 350 4.70 8.59 12.48
N PRO A 351 5.44 8.21 13.55
CA PRO A 351 6.16 6.94 13.52
C PRO A 351 5.16 5.77 13.57
N ILE A 352 5.31 4.80 12.68
CA ILE A 352 4.45 3.62 12.58
C ILE A 352 5.34 2.39 12.63
N VAL A 353 5.02 1.44 13.51
CA VAL A 353 5.83 0.24 13.74
C VAL A 353 4.95 -1.01 13.89
N PRO A 354 5.39 -2.16 13.37
CA PRO A 354 4.73 -3.45 13.60
C PRO A 354 5.40 -4.20 14.77
N ASP A 355 5.38 -3.63 15.98
CA ASP A 355 5.94 -4.22 17.20
C ASP A 355 7.49 -4.45 17.22
N GLU A 356 8.25 -3.65 16.47
CA GLU A 356 9.71 -3.86 16.32
C GLU A 356 10.56 -2.61 16.68
N SER A 357 10.01 -1.71 17.51
CA SER A 357 10.71 -0.47 17.85
C SER A 357 12.09 -0.71 18.50
N ARG A 358 12.23 -1.74 19.36
CA ARG A 358 13.50 -2.06 20.01
C ARG A 358 14.54 -2.60 19.02
N THR A 359 14.12 -3.44 18.08
CA THR A 359 15.00 -3.95 17.02
C THR A 359 15.56 -2.84 16.15
N PHE A 360 14.76 -1.80 15.91
CA PHE A 360 15.18 -0.64 15.11
C PHE A 360 15.85 0.46 15.95
N GLY A 361 16.04 0.27 17.27
CA GLY A 361 16.65 1.26 18.16
C GLY A 361 15.77 2.49 18.42
N MET A 362 14.44 2.33 18.31
CA MET A 362 13.46 3.41 18.48
C MET A 362 12.85 3.47 19.88
N GLU A 363 13.20 2.59 20.80
CA GLU A 363 12.65 2.52 22.17
C GLU A 363 12.81 3.83 22.95
N GLY A 364 13.83 4.61 22.64
CA GLY A 364 14.03 5.94 23.22
C GLY A 364 12.89 6.93 22.92
N LEU A 365 12.09 6.66 21.89
CA LEU A 365 10.93 7.48 21.53
C LEU A 365 9.69 7.17 22.39
N PHE A 366 9.60 6.01 23.05
CA PHE A 366 8.43 5.62 23.84
C PHE A 366 8.12 6.64 24.94
N ARG A 367 9.14 7.03 25.71
CA ARG A 367 8.98 8.01 26.78
C ARG A 367 8.66 9.41 26.25
N GLN A 368 9.27 9.78 25.12
CA GLN A 368 9.14 11.12 24.55
C GLN A 368 7.77 11.34 23.88
N LEU A 369 7.32 10.36 23.10
CA LEU A 369 6.16 10.48 22.22
C LEU A 369 4.94 9.73 22.74
N GLY A 370 5.12 8.64 23.44
CA GLY A 370 4.07 7.69 23.80
C GLY A 370 3.57 6.89 22.59
N ILE A 371 3.13 5.67 22.86
CA ILE A 371 2.40 4.83 21.92
C ILE A 371 0.91 5.21 22.03
N TYR A 372 0.25 5.44 20.92
CA TYR A 372 -1.16 5.80 20.92
C TYR A 372 -2.03 4.65 21.42
N SER A 373 -2.84 4.95 22.44
CA SER A 373 -3.90 4.09 22.95
C SER A 373 -5.14 4.92 23.27
N SER A 374 -6.27 4.63 22.65
CA SER A 374 -7.52 5.39 22.83
C SER A 374 -8.04 5.39 24.28
N VAL A 375 -7.60 4.46 25.10
CA VAL A 375 -7.94 4.34 26.52
C VAL A 375 -6.80 4.74 27.48
N GLY A 376 -5.61 5.06 26.93
CA GLY A 376 -4.40 5.28 27.73
C GLY A 376 -3.81 3.96 28.23
N GLN A 377 -2.96 4.03 29.25
CA GLN A 377 -2.29 2.88 29.86
C GLN A 377 -3.00 2.50 31.17
N LEU A 378 -3.65 1.34 31.18
CA LEU A 378 -4.44 0.84 32.32
C LEU A 378 -3.65 -0.10 33.24
N TYR A 379 -2.36 -0.27 33.02
CA TYR A 379 -1.46 -1.15 33.75
C TYR A 379 -0.10 -0.48 33.96
N GLU A 380 0.70 -0.97 34.90
CA GLU A 380 2.09 -0.61 35.04
C GLU A 380 2.93 -1.53 34.15
N PRO A 381 3.75 -0.99 33.21
CA PRO A 381 4.58 -1.81 32.35
C PRO A 381 5.66 -2.52 33.13
N GLU A 382 6.06 -3.71 32.69
CA GLU A 382 7.07 -4.55 33.35
C GLU A 382 8.43 -3.82 33.47
N ASP A 383 8.74 -3.00 32.47
CA ASP A 383 9.99 -2.22 32.38
C ASP A 383 9.87 -0.80 32.96
N SER A 384 8.90 -0.51 33.82
CA SER A 384 8.60 0.82 34.36
C SER A 384 9.75 1.46 35.14
N ASP A 385 10.70 0.65 35.64
CA ASP A 385 11.93 1.07 36.34
C ASP A 385 13.05 1.46 35.37
N GLN A 386 12.92 1.17 34.08
CA GLN A 386 13.93 1.47 33.07
C GLN A 386 13.79 2.91 32.55
N LEU A 387 14.91 3.46 32.03
CA LEU A 387 14.90 4.80 31.45
C LEU A 387 14.03 4.91 30.19
N MET A 388 13.95 3.85 29.38
CA MET A 388 13.23 3.79 28.11
C MET A 388 12.13 2.72 28.18
N PHE A 389 11.17 2.93 29.09
CA PHE A 389 10.08 2.00 29.33
C PHE A 389 8.95 2.13 28.30
N TYR A 390 8.18 1.07 28.16
CA TYR A 390 7.00 1.00 27.30
C TYR A 390 5.89 1.92 27.84
N LYS A 391 5.47 2.89 27.03
CA LYS A 391 4.50 3.90 27.47
C LYS A 391 3.37 4.07 26.45
N GLU A 392 2.15 3.78 26.89
CA GLU A 392 0.93 4.08 26.14
C GLU A 392 0.27 5.37 26.63
N ASP A 393 -0.32 6.15 25.73
CA ASP A 393 -0.96 7.44 26.04
C ASP A 393 -2.05 7.76 25.01
N LYS A 394 -3.16 8.39 25.45
CA LYS A 394 -4.20 8.89 24.53
C LYS A 394 -3.67 9.94 23.56
N ASN A 395 -2.70 10.73 23.98
CA ASN A 395 -2.01 11.70 23.15
C ASN A 395 -0.74 11.13 22.52
N GLY A 396 -0.57 9.81 22.57
CA GLY A 396 0.58 9.11 21.99
C GLY A 396 0.73 9.38 20.51
N GLN A 397 1.98 9.54 20.07
CA GLN A 397 2.29 9.90 18.69
C GLN A 397 2.65 8.69 17.82
N ILE A 398 3.18 7.63 18.45
CA ILE A 398 3.59 6.40 17.75
C ILE A 398 2.35 5.53 17.53
N LEU A 399 2.14 5.08 16.29
CA LEU A 399 1.17 4.03 15.97
C LEU A 399 1.88 2.69 15.97
N GLN A 400 1.60 1.87 16.98
CA GLN A 400 2.07 0.49 17.06
C GLN A 400 0.92 -0.44 16.71
N GLU A 401 1.12 -1.24 15.67
CA GLU A 401 0.03 -2.01 15.06
C GLU A 401 0.08 -3.51 15.41
N GLY A 402 1.07 -3.91 16.22
CA GLY A 402 1.37 -5.33 16.46
C GLY A 402 2.02 -5.97 15.23
N ILE A 403 2.26 -7.27 15.25
CA ILE A 403 2.86 -8.01 14.12
C ILE A 403 1.84 -8.11 12.99
N ASN A 404 1.61 -6.98 12.32
CA ASN A 404 0.58 -6.78 11.31
C ASN A 404 1.00 -5.70 10.30
N GLU A 405 1.80 -6.06 9.33
CA GLU A 405 2.29 -5.11 8.30
C GLU A 405 1.16 -4.55 7.45
N ALA A 406 0.12 -5.34 7.16
CA ALA A 406 -1.04 -4.86 6.40
C ALA A 406 -1.80 -3.75 7.16
N GLY A 407 -2.02 -3.93 8.46
CA GLY A 407 -2.61 -2.90 9.32
C GLY A 407 -1.72 -1.67 9.46
N ALA A 408 -0.41 -1.86 9.65
CA ALA A 408 0.55 -0.76 9.70
C ALA A 408 0.57 0.05 8.39
N MET A 409 0.50 -0.65 7.24
CA MET A 409 0.39 0.02 5.94
C MET A 409 -0.92 0.79 5.78
N CYS A 410 -2.04 0.28 6.29
CA CYS A 410 -3.32 0.99 6.31
C CYS A 410 -3.30 2.22 7.23
N SER A 411 -2.63 2.16 8.39
CA SER A 411 -2.36 3.33 9.23
C SER A 411 -1.50 4.36 8.49
N TRP A 412 -0.48 3.90 7.77
CA TRP A 412 0.36 4.76 6.93
C TRP A 412 -0.45 5.43 5.81
N ILE A 413 -1.34 4.69 5.11
CA ILE A 413 -2.24 5.24 4.09
C ILE A 413 -3.16 6.29 4.71
N SER A 414 -3.72 6.03 5.89
CA SER A 414 -4.60 6.98 6.58
C SER A 414 -3.88 8.30 6.91
N ALA A 415 -2.65 8.21 7.40
CA ALA A 415 -1.83 9.39 7.68
C ALA A 415 -1.38 10.11 6.41
N SER A 416 -0.87 9.37 5.42
CA SER A 416 -0.30 9.90 4.17
C SER A 416 -1.33 10.56 3.25
N THR A 417 -2.62 10.21 3.39
CA THR A 417 -3.75 10.82 2.67
C THR A 417 -4.52 11.85 3.49
N SER A 418 -4.12 12.11 4.74
CA SER A 418 -4.81 13.01 5.67
C SER A 418 -4.87 14.46 5.17
N TYR A 419 -3.89 14.90 4.37
CA TYR A 419 -3.94 16.20 3.69
C TYR A 419 -5.22 16.37 2.88
N SER A 420 -5.66 15.33 2.21
CA SER A 420 -6.89 15.33 1.39
C SER A 420 -8.14 15.05 2.22
N THR A 421 -8.14 14.01 3.05
CA THR A 421 -9.33 13.55 3.78
C THR A 421 -9.68 14.45 4.97
N ASN A 422 -8.67 14.97 5.69
CA ASN A 422 -8.85 15.72 6.93
C ASN A 422 -8.40 17.18 6.85
N ASN A 423 -7.80 17.60 5.72
CA ASN A 423 -7.15 18.91 5.58
C ASN A 423 -6.05 19.15 6.63
N VAL A 424 -5.36 18.08 7.04
CA VAL A 424 -4.24 18.08 7.99
C VAL A 424 -3.08 17.34 7.36
N PRO A 425 -1.96 18.03 7.08
CA PRO A 425 -0.78 17.37 6.53
C PRO A 425 -0.14 16.52 7.63
N MET A 426 -0.07 15.21 7.43
CA MET A 426 0.65 14.29 8.30
C MET A 426 1.83 13.70 7.54
N ILE A 427 2.89 13.35 8.27
CA ILE A 427 4.16 12.88 7.72
C ILE A 427 4.48 11.51 8.34
N PRO A 428 3.92 10.43 7.79
CA PRO A 428 4.14 9.11 8.34
C PRO A 428 5.50 8.54 7.92
N PHE A 429 6.16 7.88 8.90
CA PHE A 429 7.31 7.03 8.74
C PHE A 429 6.95 5.63 9.20
N PHE A 430 6.72 4.71 8.28
CA PHE A 430 6.48 3.31 8.59
C PHE A 430 7.77 2.53 8.40
N ILE A 431 8.33 2.02 9.50
CA ILE A 431 9.51 1.15 9.48
C ILE A 431 9.09 -0.31 9.69
N PHE A 432 9.65 -1.19 8.87
CA PHE A 432 9.37 -2.62 8.87
C PHE A 432 10.61 -3.40 8.39
N TYR A 433 10.65 -4.69 8.63
CA TYR A 433 11.64 -5.55 7.97
C TYR A 433 11.44 -5.49 6.45
N SER A 434 12.49 -5.10 5.71
CA SER A 434 12.37 -4.85 4.26
C SER A 434 11.84 -6.06 3.49
N MET A 435 12.18 -7.28 3.92
CA MET A 435 11.68 -8.53 3.34
C MET A 435 10.16 -8.67 3.47
N PHE A 436 9.56 -8.23 4.58
CA PHE A 436 8.12 -8.34 4.82
C PHE A 436 7.33 -7.10 4.38
N GLY A 437 7.99 -6.11 3.80
CA GLY A 437 7.38 -4.92 3.27
C GLY A 437 6.76 -5.14 1.89
N MET A 438 7.46 -4.71 0.85
CA MET A 438 6.93 -4.64 -0.51
C MET A 438 6.32 -5.94 -1.04
N GLN A 439 6.87 -7.11 -0.71
CA GLN A 439 6.28 -8.38 -1.15
C GLN A 439 5.01 -8.76 -0.40
N ARG A 440 4.80 -8.28 0.84
CA ARG A 440 3.64 -8.62 1.67
C ARG A 440 2.53 -7.59 1.56
N VAL A 441 2.88 -6.30 1.44
CA VAL A 441 1.93 -5.19 1.36
C VAL A 441 1.99 -4.46 0.01
N GLY A 442 2.53 -5.11 -1.01
CA GLY A 442 2.72 -4.51 -2.34
C GLY A 442 1.42 -4.00 -2.97
N ASP A 443 0.32 -4.71 -2.79
CA ASP A 443 -1.00 -4.29 -3.26
C ASP A 443 -1.48 -3.00 -2.55
N LEU A 444 -1.34 -2.93 -1.23
CA LEU A 444 -1.62 -1.70 -0.47
C LEU A 444 -0.66 -0.57 -0.83
N ALA A 445 0.61 -0.87 -1.13
CA ALA A 445 1.58 0.13 -1.58
C ALA A 445 1.24 0.67 -2.98
N TRP A 446 0.77 -0.20 -3.88
CA TRP A 446 0.24 0.22 -5.18
C TRP A 446 -1.00 1.11 -5.01
N ALA A 447 -1.97 0.67 -4.20
CA ALA A 447 -3.17 1.44 -3.88
C ALA A 447 -2.83 2.81 -3.27
N ALA A 448 -1.80 2.88 -2.42
CA ALA A 448 -1.30 4.15 -1.87
C ALA A 448 -0.78 5.09 -2.97
N GLY A 449 -0.10 4.54 -3.99
CA GLY A 449 0.32 5.29 -5.18
C GLY A 449 -0.88 5.86 -5.93
N ASP A 450 -1.90 5.05 -6.16
CA ASP A 450 -3.16 5.47 -6.77
C ASP A 450 -3.88 6.56 -5.97
N MET A 451 -3.84 6.48 -4.64
CA MET A 451 -4.42 7.46 -3.71
C MET A 451 -3.63 8.75 -3.58
N ARG A 452 -2.49 8.87 -4.27
CA ARG A 452 -1.57 10.02 -4.15
C ARG A 452 -1.09 10.23 -2.72
N ALA A 453 -0.71 9.15 -2.05
CA ALA A 453 -0.17 9.16 -0.70
C ALA A 453 1.18 9.89 -0.63
N ARG A 454 1.48 10.51 0.54
CA ARG A 454 2.72 11.26 0.80
C ARG A 454 3.31 10.81 2.12
N GLY A 455 4.51 10.24 2.12
CA GLY A 455 5.16 9.74 3.33
C GLY A 455 6.38 8.87 3.04
N PHE A 456 6.91 8.26 4.08
CA PHE A 456 8.12 7.44 4.02
C PHE A 456 7.83 6.01 4.45
N LEU A 457 8.25 5.06 3.63
CA LEU A 457 8.33 3.64 3.94
C LEU A 457 9.81 3.32 4.17
N MET A 458 10.14 2.79 5.35
CA MET A 458 11.51 2.50 5.75
C MET A 458 11.71 1.00 5.82
N GLY A 459 12.46 0.44 4.86
CA GLY A 459 12.85 -0.97 4.88
C GLY A 459 14.03 -1.17 5.83
N GLY A 460 13.76 -1.58 7.05
CA GLY A 460 14.78 -1.86 8.06
C GLY A 460 15.38 -3.25 7.90
N THR A 461 16.56 -3.49 8.52
CA THR A 461 17.33 -4.74 8.42
C THR A 461 17.47 -5.23 6.98
N ALA A 462 17.73 -4.28 6.07
CA ALA A 462 17.73 -4.53 4.65
C ALA A 462 19.03 -5.20 4.16
N GLY A 463 18.98 -5.70 2.92
CA GLY A 463 20.11 -6.34 2.25
C GLY A 463 20.21 -7.83 2.54
N ARG A 464 20.63 -8.59 1.53
CA ARG A 464 20.70 -10.05 1.63
C ARG A 464 21.92 -10.54 2.39
N THR A 465 23.02 -9.78 2.38
CA THR A 465 24.27 -10.16 3.03
C THR A 465 24.58 -9.32 4.26
N THR A 466 23.75 -8.34 4.58
CA THR A 466 24.03 -7.40 5.67
C THR A 466 23.54 -7.90 7.03
N LEU A 467 22.57 -8.82 7.04
CA LEU A 467 22.17 -9.54 8.24
C LEU A 467 23.27 -10.51 8.69
N ASN A 468 23.40 -10.73 9.99
CA ASN A 468 24.48 -11.50 10.59
C ASN A 468 23.91 -12.61 11.48
N GLY A 469 23.75 -13.81 10.92
CA GLY A 469 23.17 -14.96 11.62
C GLY A 469 21.65 -14.93 11.77
N GLU A 470 20.98 -14.05 11.06
CA GLU A 470 19.51 -13.99 11.03
C GLU A 470 18.90 -15.14 10.23
N GLY A 471 17.62 -15.43 10.46
CA GLY A 471 16.87 -16.37 9.65
C GLY A 471 16.80 -15.94 8.20
N LEU A 472 17.02 -16.88 7.29
CA LEU A 472 17.09 -16.62 5.85
C LEU A 472 15.82 -15.94 5.27
N GLN A 473 14.68 -16.07 5.94
CA GLN A 473 13.43 -15.41 5.55
C GLN A 473 13.46 -13.88 5.75
N HIS A 474 14.43 -13.32 6.47
CA HIS A 474 14.61 -11.88 6.63
C HIS A 474 15.51 -11.24 5.55
N GLU A 475 16.21 -12.06 4.76
CA GLU A 475 17.24 -11.58 3.84
C GLU A 475 16.63 -11.08 2.52
N ASP A 476 16.32 -9.80 2.49
CA ASP A 476 15.75 -9.11 1.34
C ASP A 476 16.77 -8.93 0.20
N GLY A 477 16.40 -9.35 -0.99
CA GLY A 477 17.18 -9.11 -2.20
C GLY A 477 16.36 -8.48 -3.34
N HIS A 478 15.08 -8.16 -3.15
CA HIS A 478 14.20 -7.80 -4.28
C HIS A 478 13.20 -6.67 -4.00
N SER A 479 13.14 -6.12 -2.81
CA SER A 479 12.16 -5.06 -2.45
C SER A 479 12.27 -3.82 -3.33
N HIS A 480 13.48 -3.45 -3.77
CA HIS A 480 13.70 -2.33 -4.68
C HIS A 480 13.14 -2.58 -6.09
N ILE A 481 13.11 -3.83 -6.55
CA ILE A 481 12.45 -4.18 -7.82
C ILE A 481 10.94 -3.96 -7.69
N LEU A 482 10.33 -4.45 -6.60
CA LEU A 482 8.90 -4.29 -6.35
C LEU A 482 8.50 -2.81 -6.20
N SER A 483 9.25 -2.04 -5.42
CA SER A 483 8.98 -0.61 -5.25
C SER A 483 9.17 0.20 -6.53
N SER A 484 10.09 -0.21 -7.40
CA SER A 484 10.37 0.47 -8.68
C SER A 484 9.22 0.41 -9.68
N MET A 485 8.30 -0.54 -9.50
CA MET A 485 7.12 -0.71 -10.34
C MET A 485 6.04 0.33 -10.05
N ILE A 486 6.01 0.92 -8.86
CA ILE A 486 5.00 1.91 -8.46
C ILE A 486 5.40 3.29 -9.01
N PRO A 487 4.57 3.91 -9.85
CA PRO A 487 4.96 5.10 -10.64
C PRO A 487 5.46 6.29 -9.82
N ASN A 488 4.87 6.57 -8.67
CA ASN A 488 5.20 7.69 -7.80
C ASN A 488 5.95 7.29 -6.52
N CYS A 489 6.41 6.05 -6.39
CA CYS A 489 7.31 5.62 -5.34
C CYS A 489 8.77 5.96 -5.71
N ARG A 490 9.50 6.65 -4.82
CA ARG A 490 10.91 6.99 -4.96
C ARG A 490 11.74 6.06 -4.10
N SER A 491 12.53 5.20 -4.74
CA SER A 491 13.20 4.06 -4.09
C SER A 491 14.70 4.32 -3.91
N TRP A 492 15.23 4.16 -2.67
CA TRP A 492 16.58 4.56 -2.29
C TRP A 492 17.27 3.51 -1.41
N ASP A 493 18.56 3.25 -1.68
CA ASP A 493 19.45 2.35 -0.93
C ASP A 493 20.72 3.10 -0.51
N PRO A 494 20.64 4.00 0.51
CA PRO A 494 21.76 4.80 0.93
C PRO A 494 22.83 3.98 1.66
N THR A 495 24.11 4.36 1.45
CA THR A 495 25.26 3.80 2.16
C THR A 495 25.62 4.63 3.39
N PHE A 496 25.56 5.95 3.29
CA PHE A 496 26.07 6.86 4.32
C PHE A 496 24.97 7.64 5.04
N ALA A 497 25.27 8.05 6.27
CA ALA A 497 24.33 8.84 7.10
C ALA A 497 23.91 10.15 6.41
N TYR A 498 24.84 10.82 5.72
CA TYR A 498 24.53 12.04 4.99
C TYR A 498 23.60 11.80 3.79
N GLU A 499 23.68 10.64 3.13
CA GLU A 499 22.74 10.28 2.06
C GLU A 499 21.32 10.13 2.62
N VAL A 500 21.17 9.44 3.77
CA VAL A 500 19.87 9.33 4.48
C VAL A 500 19.31 10.72 4.78
N ALA A 501 20.15 11.63 5.30
CA ALA A 501 19.75 12.99 5.66
C ALA A 501 19.32 13.81 4.44
N VAL A 502 20.08 13.76 3.36
CA VAL A 502 19.79 14.49 2.09
C VAL A 502 18.50 13.97 1.46
N ILE A 503 18.32 12.66 1.37
CA ILE A 503 17.15 12.03 0.72
C ILE A 503 15.86 12.34 1.51
N ILE A 504 15.88 12.16 2.84
CA ILE A 504 14.68 12.42 3.67
C ILE A 504 14.36 13.92 3.69
N GLN A 505 15.36 14.79 3.77
CA GLN A 505 15.15 16.24 3.76
C GLN A 505 14.52 16.70 2.43
N ASP A 506 14.99 16.19 1.30
CA ASP A 506 14.38 16.49 -0.01
C ASP A 506 12.96 15.93 -0.11
N GLY A 507 12.73 14.72 0.39
CA GLY A 507 11.38 14.13 0.45
C GLY A 507 10.41 14.96 1.28
N LEU A 508 10.84 15.47 2.43
CA LEU A 508 10.05 16.40 3.23
C LEU A 508 9.71 17.67 2.43
N ARG A 509 10.71 18.33 1.83
CA ARG A 509 10.48 19.51 1.00
C ARG A 509 9.45 19.23 -0.10
N ARG A 510 9.63 18.18 -0.87
CA ARG A 510 8.74 17.82 -1.99
C ARG A 510 7.31 17.52 -1.53
N MET A 511 7.14 16.76 -0.46
CA MET A 511 5.81 16.31 -0.03
C MET A 511 5.06 17.34 0.81
N VAL A 512 5.73 18.15 1.64
CA VAL A 512 5.05 19.06 2.57
C VAL A 512 5.13 20.54 2.20
N GLU A 513 6.20 20.99 1.52
CA GLU A 513 6.30 22.35 0.98
C GLU A 513 5.73 22.44 -0.43
N ASP A 514 6.28 21.65 -1.37
CA ASP A 514 5.87 21.66 -2.79
C ASP A 514 4.55 20.88 -2.99
N GLN A 515 4.20 20.03 -2.07
CA GLN A 515 3.00 19.17 -2.06
C GLN A 515 2.91 18.27 -3.29
N GLU A 516 4.04 17.68 -3.67
CA GLU A 516 4.10 16.67 -4.72
C GLU A 516 3.46 15.35 -4.27
N ASP A 517 2.77 14.69 -5.19
CA ASP A 517 2.12 13.40 -4.96
C ASP A 517 3.11 12.25 -5.19
N VAL A 518 4.12 12.17 -4.32
CA VAL A 518 5.15 11.13 -4.27
C VAL A 518 5.27 10.58 -2.86
N PHE A 519 5.77 9.35 -2.75
CA PHE A 519 6.21 8.78 -1.48
C PHE A 519 7.55 8.07 -1.66
N TYR A 520 8.24 7.84 -0.56
CA TYR A 520 9.59 7.32 -0.55
C TYR A 520 9.64 5.92 0.03
N TYR A 521 10.42 5.04 -0.61
CA TYR A 521 10.88 3.79 -0.03
C TYR A 521 12.39 3.87 0.16
N ILE A 522 12.87 3.75 1.40
CA ILE A 522 14.28 3.90 1.75
C ILE A 522 14.69 2.68 2.56
N THR A 523 15.71 1.95 2.11
CA THR A 523 16.28 0.86 2.89
C THR A 523 17.34 1.38 3.85
N VAL A 524 17.38 0.81 5.07
CA VAL A 524 18.36 1.08 6.10
C VAL A 524 18.88 -0.21 6.72
N MET A 525 20.13 -0.24 7.09
CA MET A 525 20.87 -1.45 7.45
C MET A 525 21.51 -1.34 8.82
N ASN A 526 21.71 -2.48 9.49
CA ASN A 526 22.20 -2.54 10.88
C ASN A 526 23.71 -2.69 11.03
N GLU A 527 24.47 -2.82 9.92
CA GLU A 527 25.93 -2.88 10.00
C GLU A 527 26.50 -1.52 10.38
N ASN A 528 27.33 -1.50 11.42
CA ASN A 528 28.03 -0.31 11.88
C ASN A 528 29.35 -0.13 11.13
N TYR A 529 29.65 1.10 10.73
CA TYR A 529 30.91 1.49 10.13
C TYR A 529 31.14 3.00 10.29
N ALA A 530 32.38 3.43 10.10
CA ALA A 530 32.74 4.84 10.12
C ALA A 530 32.02 5.59 9.02
N GLN A 531 31.37 6.69 9.37
CA GLN A 531 30.61 7.52 8.44
C GLN A 531 31.50 8.69 7.99
N PRO A 532 31.72 8.87 6.68
CA PRO A 532 32.44 10.03 6.17
C PRO A 532 31.57 11.30 6.20
N ALA A 533 32.20 12.47 6.07
CA ALA A 533 31.47 13.72 5.88
C ALA A 533 30.85 13.80 4.48
N LEU A 534 29.75 14.58 4.37
CA LEU A 534 29.14 14.88 3.07
C LEU A 534 30.18 15.57 2.15
N PRO A 535 30.52 14.98 0.99
CA PRO A 535 31.44 15.61 0.07
C PRO A 535 30.87 16.92 -0.49
N GLU A 536 31.73 17.91 -0.69
CA GLU A 536 31.34 19.19 -1.27
C GLU A 536 30.71 18.98 -2.67
N GLY A 537 29.55 19.60 -2.92
CA GLY A 537 28.82 19.49 -4.19
C GLY A 537 28.08 18.16 -4.43
N ALA A 538 28.17 17.16 -3.53
CA ALA A 538 27.57 15.85 -3.73
C ALA A 538 26.02 15.83 -3.64
N ARG A 539 25.41 16.82 -3.00
CA ARG A 539 23.96 16.86 -2.74
C ARG A 539 23.11 16.61 -3.99
N GLU A 540 23.40 17.30 -5.09
CA GLU A 540 22.63 17.16 -6.34
C GLU A 540 22.78 15.75 -6.91
N GLY A 541 24.00 15.20 -6.91
CA GLY A 541 24.26 13.85 -7.40
C GLY A 541 23.58 12.77 -6.55
N ILE A 542 23.53 12.94 -5.22
CA ILE A 542 22.76 12.06 -4.33
C ILE A 542 21.29 12.05 -4.79
N LEU A 543 20.67 13.21 -4.94
CA LEU A 543 19.25 13.34 -5.31
C LEU A 543 18.94 12.88 -6.74
N LYS A 544 19.95 12.84 -7.61
CA LYS A 544 19.85 12.25 -8.95
C LYS A 544 20.14 10.74 -8.97
N GLY A 545 20.58 10.17 -7.85
CA GLY A 545 20.82 8.74 -7.69
C GLY A 545 22.24 8.26 -7.94
N MET A 546 23.21 9.13 -8.31
CA MET A 546 24.60 8.77 -8.53
C MET A 546 25.53 9.98 -8.35
N TYR A 547 26.64 9.80 -7.67
CA TYR A 547 27.68 10.82 -7.54
C TYR A 547 29.07 10.17 -7.33
N LYS A 548 30.12 10.92 -7.70
CA LYS A 548 31.50 10.45 -7.55
C LYS A 548 31.96 10.63 -6.10
N LEU A 549 32.52 9.55 -5.53
CA LEU A 549 33.16 9.59 -4.21
C LEU A 549 34.57 10.17 -4.30
N PRO A 550 35.06 10.85 -3.26
CA PRO A 550 36.48 11.15 -3.10
C PRO A 550 37.29 9.85 -3.02
N GLY A 551 38.49 9.87 -3.55
CA GLY A 551 39.37 8.70 -3.55
C GLY A 551 39.23 7.86 -4.82
N GLY A 552 39.62 6.62 -4.72
CA GLY A 552 39.78 5.67 -5.82
C GLY A 552 41.21 5.21 -5.96
N GLY A 553 41.42 4.06 -6.58
CA GLY A 553 42.75 3.49 -6.73
C GLY A 553 43.67 4.35 -7.57
N ALA A 554 44.79 4.78 -7.03
CA ALA A 554 45.79 5.61 -7.71
C ALA A 554 46.71 4.84 -8.68
N GLY A 555 46.26 3.73 -9.24
CA GLY A 555 47.02 2.93 -10.21
C GLY A 555 47.43 3.72 -11.44
N LYS A 556 48.60 3.39 -11.99
CA LYS A 556 49.13 3.99 -13.25
C LYS A 556 48.69 3.22 -14.52
N GLY A 557 48.03 2.06 -14.34
CA GLY A 557 47.58 1.17 -15.40
C GLY A 557 46.18 1.49 -15.94
N PRO A 558 45.52 0.49 -16.54
CA PRO A 558 44.15 0.59 -17.00
C PRO A 558 43.20 1.08 -15.92
N ARG A 559 42.08 1.67 -16.32
CA ARG A 559 41.12 2.28 -15.39
C ARG A 559 39.76 1.57 -15.47
N VAL A 560 39.07 1.49 -14.33
CA VAL A 560 37.72 0.95 -14.21
C VAL A 560 36.80 1.91 -13.43
N GLN A 561 35.53 1.95 -13.75
CA GLN A 561 34.49 2.67 -13.01
C GLN A 561 33.78 1.69 -12.06
N LEU A 562 33.79 1.94 -10.78
CA LEU A 562 33.24 1.07 -9.74
C LEU A 562 32.03 1.74 -9.10
N LEU A 563 30.86 1.11 -9.19
CA LEU A 563 29.59 1.60 -8.68
C LEU A 563 29.10 0.69 -7.54
N GLY A 564 28.51 1.27 -6.50
CA GLY A 564 27.91 0.49 -5.42
C GLY A 564 26.78 1.23 -4.72
N SER A 565 25.92 0.49 -4.01
CA SER A 565 24.86 1.00 -3.15
C SER A 565 24.83 0.28 -1.80
N GLY A 566 24.16 0.87 -0.83
CA GLY A 566 24.03 0.29 0.50
C GLY A 566 25.38 -0.14 1.10
N THR A 567 25.39 -1.14 1.95
CA THR A 567 26.63 -1.61 2.61
C THR A 567 27.63 -2.24 1.64
N ILE A 568 27.19 -2.73 0.49
CA ILE A 568 28.09 -3.34 -0.53
C ILE A 568 29.01 -2.30 -1.19
N LEU A 569 28.66 -1.02 -1.17
CA LEU A 569 29.60 0.03 -1.58
C LEU A 569 30.92 -0.03 -0.80
N ARG A 570 30.92 -0.48 0.44
CA ARG A 570 32.15 -0.69 1.24
C ARG A 570 33.05 -1.79 0.65
N GLU A 571 32.44 -2.86 0.15
CA GLU A 571 33.17 -3.92 -0.57
C GLU A 571 33.74 -3.40 -1.91
N VAL A 572 32.99 -2.53 -2.58
CA VAL A 572 33.43 -1.85 -3.80
C VAL A 572 34.62 -0.94 -3.56
N ILE A 573 34.61 -0.17 -2.45
CA ILE A 573 35.74 0.67 -2.03
C ILE A 573 36.98 -0.19 -1.75
N ALA A 574 36.81 -1.26 -0.96
CA ALA A 574 37.92 -2.17 -0.65
C ALA A 574 38.45 -2.90 -1.90
N ALA A 575 37.60 -3.19 -2.88
CA ALA A 575 38.04 -3.73 -4.17
C ALA A 575 38.90 -2.75 -4.97
N ALA A 576 38.63 -1.45 -4.88
CA ALA A 576 39.47 -0.42 -5.51
C ALA A 576 40.89 -0.43 -4.95
N ASP A 577 41.04 -0.63 -3.63
CA ASP A 577 42.35 -0.76 -3.00
C ASP A 577 43.09 -2.02 -3.44
N LEU A 578 42.41 -3.17 -3.55
CA LEU A 578 42.94 -4.41 -4.09
C LEU A 578 43.37 -4.27 -5.55
N LEU A 579 42.58 -3.62 -6.38
CA LEU A 579 42.89 -3.37 -7.79
C LEU A 579 44.16 -2.52 -7.94
N ALA A 580 44.32 -1.50 -7.11
CA ALA A 580 45.48 -0.65 -7.12
C ALA A 580 46.72 -1.36 -6.60
N SER A 581 46.66 -2.02 -5.44
CA SER A 581 47.80 -2.66 -4.76
C SER A 581 48.27 -3.93 -5.45
N ASP A 582 47.37 -4.80 -5.83
CA ASP A 582 47.66 -6.11 -6.36
C ASP A 582 47.88 -6.13 -7.88
N TRP A 583 47.18 -5.26 -8.62
CA TRP A 583 47.06 -5.31 -10.07
C TRP A 583 47.52 -4.02 -10.78
N GLY A 584 47.78 -2.95 -10.06
CA GLY A 584 48.14 -1.66 -10.63
C GLY A 584 47.01 -1.00 -11.45
N VAL A 585 45.77 -1.42 -11.25
CA VAL A 585 44.59 -0.91 -11.95
C VAL A 585 44.05 0.32 -11.21
N ALA A 586 43.83 1.41 -11.94
CA ALA A 586 43.21 2.60 -11.41
C ALA A 586 41.69 2.48 -11.38
N SER A 587 41.03 3.13 -10.44
CA SER A 587 39.57 3.14 -10.36
C SER A 587 39.01 4.48 -9.99
N ASP A 588 37.79 4.79 -10.47
CA ASP A 588 36.93 5.86 -9.98
C ASP A 588 35.78 5.21 -9.21
N LEU A 589 35.40 5.78 -8.06
CA LEU A 589 34.37 5.25 -7.17
C LEU A 589 33.10 6.11 -7.28
N TRP A 590 31.96 5.42 -7.32
CA TRP A 590 30.66 6.05 -7.43
C TRP A 590 29.69 5.45 -6.42
N SER A 591 29.05 6.30 -5.62
CA SER A 591 27.87 5.89 -4.84
C SER A 591 26.63 6.02 -5.71
N CYS A 592 25.82 4.97 -5.72
CA CYS A 592 24.56 4.90 -6.44
C CYS A 592 23.38 4.66 -5.47
N PRO A 593 22.99 5.66 -4.67
CA PRO A 593 21.92 5.49 -3.70
C PRO A 593 20.55 5.21 -4.33
N SER A 594 20.40 5.33 -5.67
CA SER A 594 19.16 4.93 -6.33
C SER A 594 19.35 4.55 -7.80
N PHE A 595 19.46 3.28 -8.09
CA PHE A 595 19.38 2.77 -9.47
C PHE A 595 18.00 3.04 -10.09
N THR A 596 16.94 3.11 -9.30
CA THR A 596 15.57 3.39 -9.76
C THR A 596 15.41 4.82 -10.28
N GLU A 597 15.92 5.83 -9.57
CA GLU A 597 15.87 7.22 -10.04
C GLU A 597 16.76 7.43 -11.27
N LEU A 598 17.93 6.78 -11.33
CA LEU A 598 18.78 6.76 -12.51
C LEU A 598 18.07 6.17 -13.72
N ARG A 599 17.33 5.07 -13.56
CA ARG A 599 16.50 4.49 -14.62
C ARG A 599 15.41 5.46 -15.06
N ARG A 600 14.71 6.13 -14.13
CA ARG A 600 13.66 7.10 -14.47
C ARG A 600 14.20 8.26 -15.30
N ASP A 601 15.34 8.80 -14.92
CA ASP A 601 16.04 9.86 -15.66
C ASP A 601 16.45 9.38 -17.05
N GLY A 602 17.05 8.20 -17.15
CA GLY A 602 17.45 7.59 -18.41
C GLY A 602 16.28 7.37 -19.37
N LEU A 603 15.17 6.80 -18.87
CA LEU A 603 13.95 6.60 -19.67
C LEU A 603 13.34 7.94 -20.13
N ALA A 604 13.39 8.98 -19.29
CA ALA A 604 12.91 10.31 -19.68
C ALA A 604 13.77 10.90 -20.80
N ALA A 605 15.10 10.78 -20.71
CA ALA A 605 16.02 11.22 -21.76
C ALA A 605 15.82 10.43 -23.06
N ALA A 606 15.75 9.10 -22.98
CA ALA A 606 15.51 8.23 -24.14
C ALA A 606 14.17 8.54 -24.84
N ARG A 607 13.11 8.70 -24.07
CA ARG A 607 11.79 9.08 -24.61
C ARG A 607 11.83 10.45 -25.30
N TRP A 608 12.50 11.43 -24.67
CA TRP A 608 12.68 12.74 -25.30
C TRP A 608 13.37 12.60 -26.65
N ASN A 609 14.50 11.90 -26.69
CA ASN A 609 15.30 11.72 -27.91
C ASN A 609 14.50 11.00 -29.01
N LEU A 610 13.69 10.01 -28.64
CA LEU A 610 12.81 9.31 -29.58
C LEU A 610 11.77 10.25 -30.21
N LEU A 611 11.18 11.14 -29.41
CA LEU A 611 10.08 12.00 -29.86
C LEU A 611 10.56 13.34 -30.48
N HIS A 612 11.86 13.67 -30.36
CA HIS A 612 12.47 14.90 -30.88
C HIS A 612 13.73 14.58 -31.69
N PRO A 613 13.62 13.79 -32.79
CA PRO A 613 14.79 13.25 -33.51
C PRO A 613 15.63 14.33 -34.22
N THR A 614 15.11 15.53 -34.37
CA THR A 614 15.83 16.66 -35.03
C THR A 614 16.46 17.64 -34.03
N GLU A 615 16.21 17.43 -32.73
CA GLU A 615 16.76 18.27 -31.67
C GLU A 615 18.06 17.67 -31.10
N LYS A 616 18.79 18.49 -30.33
CA LYS A 616 20.01 18.01 -29.66
C LYS A 616 19.62 16.92 -28.65
N PRO A 617 20.20 15.71 -28.72
CA PRO A 617 19.90 14.64 -27.77
C PRO A 617 20.18 15.07 -26.34
N ARG A 618 19.29 14.65 -25.41
CA ARG A 618 19.49 14.76 -23.97
C ARG A 618 20.28 13.57 -23.48
N ALA A 619 21.31 13.84 -22.68
CA ALA A 619 22.06 12.80 -21.98
C ALA A 619 21.43 12.53 -20.61
N SER A 620 21.28 11.26 -20.24
CA SER A 620 20.88 10.84 -18.91
C SER A 620 21.94 11.23 -17.87
N HIS A 621 21.58 11.25 -16.59
CA HIS A 621 22.53 11.52 -15.51
C HIS A 621 23.69 10.50 -15.48
N VAL A 622 23.40 9.23 -15.77
CA VAL A 622 24.43 8.19 -15.90
C VAL A 622 25.42 8.53 -17.01
N GLU A 623 24.94 8.89 -18.18
CA GLU A 623 25.81 9.29 -19.31
C GLU A 623 26.64 10.53 -18.95
N GLN A 624 26.03 11.52 -18.29
CA GLN A 624 26.73 12.75 -17.84
C GLN A 624 27.84 12.42 -16.82
N CYS A 625 27.57 11.58 -15.82
CA CYS A 625 28.55 11.17 -14.82
C CYS A 625 29.73 10.41 -15.45
N LEU A 626 29.45 9.55 -16.41
CA LEU A 626 30.47 8.71 -17.06
C LEU A 626 31.15 9.41 -18.26
N ALA A 627 30.65 10.56 -18.70
CA ALA A 627 31.27 11.34 -19.76
C ALA A 627 32.71 11.70 -19.39
N GLY A 628 33.67 11.48 -20.32
CA GLY A 628 35.08 11.78 -20.11
C GLY A 628 35.83 10.81 -19.19
N THR A 629 35.17 9.83 -18.57
CA THR A 629 35.82 8.73 -17.84
C THR A 629 36.32 7.65 -18.79
N LYS A 630 37.16 6.73 -18.32
CA LYS A 630 37.72 5.63 -19.10
C LYS A 630 37.46 4.28 -18.47
N GLY A 631 37.51 3.22 -19.28
CA GLY A 631 37.42 1.83 -18.88
C GLY A 631 35.99 1.31 -18.65
N PRO A 632 35.84 0.02 -18.44
CA PRO A 632 34.55 -0.62 -18.20
C PRO A 632 33.93 -0.19 -16.86
N VAL A 633 32.64 -0.45 -16.70
CA VAL A 633 31.86 -0.14 -15.50
C VAL A 633 31.46 -1.44 -14.80
N VAL A 634 31.72 -1.53 -13.51
CA VAL A 634 31.29 -2.64 -12.64
C VAL A 634 30.44 -2.10 -11.51
N ALA A 635 29.23 -2.59 -11.36
CA ALA A 635 28.33 -2.27 -10.24
C ALA A 635 28.15 -3.48 -9.33
N SER A 636 28.04 -3.25 -8.03
CA SER A 636 27.72 -4.28 -7.04
C SER A 636 26.68 -3.79 -6.05
N THR A 637 25.75 -4.65 -5.69
CA THR A 637 24.62 -4.34 -4.79
C THR A 637 24.29 -5.52 -3.89
N ASP A 638 23.65 -5.25 -2.77
CA ASP A 638 23.17 -6.28 -1.83
C ASP A 638 21.80 -6.88 -2.22
N TYR A 639 21.31 -6.50 -3.38
CA TYR A 639 20.06 -6.98 -3.98
C TYR A 639 20.34 -7.80 -5.24
N VAL A 640 19.31 -8.40 -5.80
CA VAL A 640 19.42 -9.13 -7.09
C VAL A 640 20.03 -8.24 -8.18
N ARG A 641 20.80 -8.84 -9.09
CA ARG A 641 21.50 -8.10 -10.17
C ARG A 641 20.59 -7.19 -10.97
N ALA A 642 19.33 -7.60 -11.14
CA ALA A 642 18.33 -6.81 -11.84
C ALA A 642 18.15 -5.39 -11.26
N PHE A 643 18.48 -5.15 -9.99
CA PHE A 643 18.43 -3.82 -9.37
C PHE A 643 19.48 -2.89 -9.98
N ALA A 644 20.74 -3.31 -10.06
CA ALA A 644 21.79 -2.53 -10.70
C ALA A 644 21.68 -2.53 -12.24
N ASP A 645 21.14 -3.62 -12.83
CA ASP A 645 20.94 -3.72 -14.27
C ASP A 645 19.91 -2.73 -14.84
N GLN A 646 19.13 -2.09 -14.01
CA GLN A 646 18.16 -1.04 -14.44
C GLN A 646 18.81 0.10 -15.24
N ILE A 647 20.11 0.37 -15.06
CA ILE A 647 20.82 1.45 -15.76
C ILE A 647 21.61 0.97 -16.97
N ARG A 648 21.61 -0.31 -17.28
CA ARG A 648 22.46 -0.90 -18.35
C ARG A 648 22.36 -0.18 -19.69
N GLU A 649 21.16 0.17 -20.10
CA GLU A 649 20.89 0.87 -21.38
C GLU A 649 21.58 2.24 -21.47
N PHE A 650 21.78 2.88 -20.30
CA PHE A 650 22.29 4.25 -20.21
C PHE A 650 23.80 4.32 -19.94
N VAL A 651 24.47 3.16 -19.78
CA VAL A 651 25.92 3.09 -19.61
C VAL A 651 26.58 2.99 -21.00
N PRO A 652 27.38 3.99 -21.44
CA PRO A 652 27.85 4.09 -22.83
C PRO A 652 29.03 3.16 -23.14
N ARG A 653 29.26 2.10 -22.33
CA ARG A 653 30.37 1.18 -22.46
C ARG A 653 30.07 -0.16 -21.82
N ARG A 654 31.07 -1.07 -21.77
CA ARG A 654 30.92 -2.37 -21.10
C ARG A 654 30.46 -2.17 -19.67
N TYR A 655 29.38 -2.87 -19.30
CA TYR A 655 28.76 -2.83 -17.98
C TYR A 655 28.58 -4.22 -17.42
N LYS A 656 29.06 -4.43 -16.20
CA LYS A 656 28.89 -5.67 -15.43
C LYS A 656 28.23 -5.38 -14.09
N ALA A 657 27.15 -6.08 -13.79
CA ALA A 657 26.49 -6.01 -12.49
C ALA A 657 26.73 -7.29 -11.69
N LEU A 658 27.03 -7.12 -10.40
CA LEU A 658 27.05 -8.16 -9.37
C LEU A 658 25.88 -7.93 -8.43
N GLY A 659 25.27 -9.01 -7.93
CA GLY A 659 24.15 -8.95 -7.02
C GLY A 659 23.85 -10.30 -6.39
N THR A 660 22.92 -10.31 -5.44
CA THR A 660 22.64 -11.43 -4.55
C THR A 660 21.47 -12.28 -5.04
N ASP A 661 21.56 -12.78 -6.28
CA ASP A 661 20.53 -13.65 -6.86
C ASP A 661 20.49 -15.00 -6.11
N GLY A 662 19.28 -15.52 -5.87
CA GLY A 662 19.03 -16.77 -5.15
C GLY A 662 18.18 -16.57 -3.89
N PHE A 663 17.99 -17.63 -3.10
CA PHE A 663 17.36 -17.54 -1.79
C PHE A 663 18.35 -17.04 -0.72
N GLY A 664 17.83 -16.47 0.36
CA GLY A 664 18.64 -16.05 1.51
C GLY A 664 19.38 -17.21 2.17
N ARG A 665 20.43 -16.89 2.91
CA ARG A 665 21.26 -17.83 3.68
C ARG A 665 21.56 -17.22 5.05
N SER A 666 21.54 -18.05 6.10
CA SER A 666 21.87 -17.61 7.45
C SER A 666 23.35 -17.90 7.73
N ASP A 667 24.18 -16.84 7.74
CA ASP A 667 25.62 -16.93 8.02
C ASP A 667 26.17 -15.57 8.46
N SER A 668 27.49 -15.47 8.66
CA SER A 668 28.18 -14.19 8.86
C SER A 668 28.14 -13.34 7.58
N ARG A 669 28.22 -12.01 7.72
CA ARG A 669 28.27 -11.08 6.58
C ARG A 669 29.36 -11.43 5.57
N GLU A 670 30.56 -11.78 6.07
CA GLU A 670 31.69 -12.15 5.24
C GLU A 670 31.38 -13.38 4.38
N ASN A 671 30.86 -14.44 5.01
CA ASN A 671 30.48 -15.67 4.30
C ASN A 671 29.34 -15.44 3.32
N LEU A 672 28.33 -14.66 3.68
CA LEU A 672 27.20 -14.32 2.80
C LEU A 672 27.68 -13.55 1.56
N ARG A 673 28.52 -12.51 1.73
CA ARG A 673 29.08 -11.75 0.61
C ARG A 673 29.95 -12.63 -0.30
N ARG A 674 30.71 -13.56 0.29
CA ARG A 674 31.47 -14.56 -0.44
C ARG A 674 30.59 -15.55 -1.20
N PHE A 675 29.52 -16.05 -0.53
CA PHE A 675 28.56 -16.96 -1.14
C PHE A 675 27.85 -16.33 -2.33
N PHE A 676 27.33 -15.11 -2.17
CA PHE A 676 26.58 -14.37 -3.20
C PHE A 676 27.47 -13.65 -4.23
N GLU A 677 28.80 -13.77 -4.14
CA GLU A 677 29.76 -13.24 -5.12
C GLU A 677 29.74 -11.71 -5.24
N VAL A 678 29.53 -11.01 -4.09
CA VAL A 678 29.49 -9.55 -4.00
C VAL A 678 30.57 -8.98 -3.08
N ASP A 679 31.48 -9.81 -2.56
CA ASP A 679 32.62 -9.35 -1.77
C ASP A 679 33.66 -8.60 -2.63
N ARG A 680 34.63 -7.95 -1.98
CA ARG A 680 35.70 -7.18 -2.63
C ARG A 680 36.50 -8.00 -3.64
N HIS A 681 36.66 -9.29 -3.42
CA HIS A 681 37.43 -10.19 -4.31
C HIS A 681 36.67 -10.44 -5.61
N TYR A 682 35.38 -10.75 -5.53
CA TYR A 682 34.55 -10.91 -6.72
C TYR A 682 34.38 -9.61 -7.49
N VAL A 683 34.28 -8.45 -6.81
CA VAL A 683 34.25 -7.13 -7.47
C VAL A 683 35.56 -6.89 -8.22
N ALA A 684 36.73 -7.17 -7.59
CA ALA A 684 38.03 -7.04 -8.24
C ALA A 684 38.18 -7.97 -9.45
N VAL A 685 37.80 -9.25 -9.32
CA VAL A 685 37.82 -10.21 -10.44
C VAL A 685 36.90 -9.80 -11.58
N ALA A 686 35.70 -9.29 -11.27
CA ALA A 686 34.77 -8.79 -12.29
C ALA A 686 35.35 -7.59 -13.06
N ALA A 687 36.04 -6.67 -12.34
CA ALA A 687 36.72 -5.53 -12.95
C ALA A 687 37.88 -5.98 -13.86
N LEU A 688 38.73 -6.88 -13.39
CA LEU A 688 39.79 -7.45 -14.22
C LEU A 688 39.25 -8.19 -15.45
N LYS A 689 38.18 -8.97 -15.30
CA LYS A 689 37.53 -9.67 -16.41
C LYS A 689 36.99 -8.69 -17.44
N ALA A 690 36.35 -7.61 -17.01
CA ALA A 690 35.85 -6.57 -17.91
C ALA A 690 37.00 -5.89 -18.69
N LEU A 691 38.12 -5.56 -18.01
CA LEU A 691 39.32 -5.02 -18.67
C LEU A 691 39.96 -6.02 -19.65
N ALA A 692 39.95 -7.30 -19.34
CA ALA A 692 40.43 -8.33 -20.24
C ALA A 692 39.56 -8.49 -21.50
N GLU A 693 38.27 -8.35 -21.37
CA GLU A 693 37.31 -8.36 -22.46
C GLU A 693 37.41 -7.12 -23.35
N ASP A 694 37.90 -5.99 -22.80
CA ASP A 694 38.20 -4.76 -23.55
C ASP A 694 39.64 -4.80 -24.14
N GLY A 695 40.41 -5.87 -23.88
CA GLY A 695 41.77 -6.01 -24.41
C GLY A 695 42.87 -5.23 -23.67
N GLU A 696 42.52 -4.60 -22.55
CA GLU A 696 43.44 -3.76 -21.74
C GLU A 696 44.43 -4.59 -20.91
N ILE A 697 44.06 -5.84 -20.55
CA ILE A 697 44.92 -6.78 -19.83
C ILE A 697 44.74 -8.22 -20.39
N PRO A 698 45.72 -9.10 -20.24
CA PRO A 698 45.58 -10.49 -20.66
C PRO A 698 44.63 -11.26 -19.71
N ALA A 699 43.84 -12.19 -20.25
CA ALA A 699 42.94 -13.06 -19.48
C ALA A 699 43.67 -13.90 -18.39
N ALA A 700 44.97 -14.20 -18.60
CA ALA A 700 45.78 -14.87 -17.60
C ALA A 700 45.84 -14.14 -16.25
N LYS A 701 45.78 -12.81 -16.25
CA LYS A 701 45.70 -12.02 -15.00
C LYS A 701 44.39 -12.26 -14.23
N VAL A 702 43.29 -12.47 -14.93
CA VAL A 702 42.00 -12.82 -14.29
C VAL A 702 42.10 -14.18 -13.59
N ALA A 703 42.69 -15.18 -14.29
CA ALA A 703 42.90 -16.49 -13.71
C ALA A 703 43.88 -16.47 -12.51
N GLU A 704 44.87 -15.59 -12.56
CA GLU A 704 45.80 -15.36 -11.42
C GLU A 704 45.04 -14.76 -10.21
N ALA A 705 44.15 -13.81 -10.44
CA ALA A 705 43.33 -13.18 -9.39
C ALA A 705 42.36 -14.19 -8.72
N ILE A 706 41.72 -15.04 -9.53
CA ILE A 706 40.86 -16.12 -9.02
C ILE A 706 41.63 -17.02 -8.06
N ARG A 707 42.84 -17.44 -8.43
CA ARG A 707 43.72 -18.26 -7.57
C ARG A 707 44.21 -17.50 -6.35
N LYS A 708 44.66 -16.24 -6.53
CA LYS A 708 45.18 -15.39 -5.43
C LYS A 708 44.13 -15.18 -4.35
N TYR A 709 42.89 -14.96 -4.74
CA TYR A 709 41.80 -14.70 -3.81
C TYR A 709 41.08 -15.98 -3.34
N GLY A 710 41.57 -17.14 -3.69
CA GLY A 710 41.00 -18.44 -3.28
C GLY A 710 39.55 -18.62 -3.70
N ILE A 711 39.18 -18.16 -4.90
CA ILE A 711 37.85 -18.33 -5.46
C ILE A 711 37.75 -19.72 -6.07
N ASP A 712 36.75 -20.50 -5.61
CA ASP A 712 36.41 -21.78 -6.23
C ASP A 712 35.62 -21.53 -7.50
N ALA A 713 36.24 -21.81 -8.66
CA ALA A 713 35.64 -21.58 -9.95
C ALA A 713 34.52 -22.61 -10.29
N GLU A 714 34.52 -23.75 -9.60
CA GLU A 714 33.55 -24.83 -9.80
C GLU A 714 32.39 -24.78 -8.79
N LYS A 715 32.40 -23.82 -7.91
CA LYS A 715 31.29 -23.56 -6.94
C LYS A 715 29.98 -23.41 -7.70
N PRO A 716 28.88 -24.06 -7.26
CA PRO A 716 27.55 -23.86 -7.83
C PRO A 716 27.13 -22.38 -7.76
N ALA A 717 26.44 -21.91 -8.79
CA ALA A 717 25.91 -20.55 -8.79
C ALA A 717 24.89 -20.37 -7.66
N PRO A 718 24.91 -19.22 -6.92
CA PRO A 718 24.03 -19.00 -5.76
C PRO A 718 22.53 -19.17 -6.01
N TRP A 719 22.09 -18.93 -7.24
CA TRP A 719 20.67 -19.08 -7.62
C TRP A 719 20.27 -20.51 -8.01
N THR A 720 21.17 -21.46 -7.96
CA THR A 720 20.91 -22.88 -8.31
C THR A 720 20.89 -23.80 -7.08
N VAL A 721 21.24 -23.31 -5.91
CA VAL A 721 21.40 -24.08 -4.67
C VAL A 721 20.66 -23.45 -3.50
#